data_56d943483c186cbe5bf4ae274010da0e
#
_entry.id   56d943483c186cbe5bf4ae274010da0e
#
_cell.length_a   1.000
_cell.length_b   1.000
_cell.length_c   1.000
_cell.angle_alpha   90.00
_cell.angle_beta   90.00
_cell.angle_gamma   90.00
#
_symmetry.space_group_name_H-M   'P 1'
#
loop_
_entity.id
_entity.type
_entity.pdbx_description
1 polymer ?
#
loop_
_entity_poly.entity_id
_entity_poly.type
_entity_poly.pdbx_seq_one_letter_code
_entity_poly.pdbx_strand_id
1 'polypeptide(L)'
;MIIKRPKEGVILKQWNRWNPSSYGWTNEALAYEQQLQQSQPLPASNWTKERKVHMLSQMVDYYATHQQDNGAIIDPHSEAERYYSTPSYALAAAVLVSSEREDLLDSAAKALTHSIELLVSERTPDQHPDFFIIMIMGAYRILKSRLPEQAELWKQSLATIEPEQTYLFTMSKMKNPNRMINWNAIMLSGEVIRQAEGIAPTDTTWIDNYLQQYHLPRFTALGWYEDGPLDRPNSPFAYDIATRYHLSVMMLSGYQGTTASELQTQLQHGAISSLLTLSPLGELPPRGRSAQHQWNEAAAAFIFTMQAQQAYADGEVQWAGAFRHAADLTWEAIAKWQMPDGYVQIVRNHYPAEERHGYEVYSNHTTYNLWTAAALAYTLWYEQVEEITPYPIPVELGSRTLQADGWFETVFSSVPGQQLVIHTALNDPYMIPGVARIQRAGLHANLATSSSGHQNQGFTEFATGAIFPLSHMPAWQTQDQVWHHLAEGFPTVFPFDRDAGVDPSDGGGSYTIAESATTSDHSHLVIKWQGPLQGIDHVIATYKQSPGHIVITYEVGHDQAAEQSTEQIGQIGAWIPLFQSDGQESSVIETATQESTEAITLTYRGQQLRIVPVTPHSMITFPQEAEQVASRNGLLRGARIEAPGQRISFEIWLP
;
A
#
# COMPACT_ATOMS: atom_id res chain seq x y z
N MET A 1 -0.14 -35.62 16.57
CA MET A 1 -1.52 -35.81 16.05
C MET A 1 -1.64 -34.91 14.83
N ILE A 2 -1.65 -35.45 13.62
CA ILE A 2 -1.65 -34.70 12.37
C ILE A 2 -2.97 -33.94 12.30
N ILE A 3 -2.90 -32.61 12.39
CA ILE A 3 -4.04 -31.72 12.20
C ILE A 3 -4.61 -32.04 10.82
N LYS A 4 -5.86 -32.49 10.75
CA LYS A 4 -6.60 -32.59 9.49
C LYS A 4 -6.80 -31.17 8.97
N ARG A 5 -5.82 -30.70 8.20
CA ARG A 5 -5.96 -29.53 7.30
C ARG A 5 -7.19 -29.75 6.43
N PRO A 6 -7.85 -28.69 5.92
CA PRO A 6 -8.98 -28.89 5.02
C PRO A 6 -8.60 -29.97 4.01
N LYS A 7 -9.43 -31.00 3.90
CA LYS A 7 -9.17 -32.15 3.02
C LYS A 7 -8.72 -31.62 1.67
N GLU A 8 -7.65 -32.23 1.13
CA GLU A 8 -7.27 -32.17 -0.27
C GLU A 8 -8.49 -31.90 -1.15
N GLY A 9 -8.59 -30.70 -1.72
CA GLY A 9 -9.74 -30.38 -2.58
C GLY A 9 -10.01 -28.93 -2.86
N VAL A 10 -9.41 -27.96 -2.15
CA VAL A 10 -9.38 -26.58 -2.62
C VAL A 10 -8.01 -26.30 -3.23
N ILE A 11 -7.61 -27.16 -4.15
CA ILE A 11 -6.64 -26.81 -5.17
C ILE A 11 -7.39 -25.80 -6.05
N LEU A 12 -6.95 -24.57 -6.06
CA LEU A 12 -7.29 -23.63 -7.13
C LEU A 12 -7.07 -24.41 -8.43
N LYS A 13 -8.15 -24.83 -9.09
CA LYS A 13 -8.03 -25.59 -10.32
C LYS A 13 -7.30 -24.73 -11.31
N GLN A 14 -6.11 -25.19 -11.70
CA GLN A 14 -5.26 -24.65 -12.73
C GLN A 14 -5.02 -23.14 -12.64
N TRP A 15 -3.81 -22.78 -12.24
CA TRP A 15 -3.21 -21.55 -12.68
C TRP A 15 -3.18 -21.64 -14.23
N ASN A 16 -4.25 -21.18 -14.87
CA ASN A 16 -4.20 -21.00 -16.29
C ASN A 16 -3.02 -20.04 -16.48
N ARG A 17 -1.91 -20.57 -17.05
CA ARG A 17 -0.74 -19.78 -17.41
C ARG A 17 -1.24 -18.41 -17.78
N TRP A 18 -0.82 -17.38 -17.01
CA TRP A 18 -1.37 -16.03 -17.13
C TRP A 18 -1.53 -15.69 -18.62
N ASN A 19 -2.72 -15.25 -19.00
CA ASN A 19 -3.01 -14.97 -20.40
C ASN A 19 -2.48 -13.57 -20.73
N PRO A 20 -1.30 -13.46 -21.39
CA PRO A 20 -0.72 -12.16 -21.68
C PRO A 20 -1.58 -11.29 -22.60
N SER A 21 -2.50 -11.87 -23.38
CA SER A 21 -3.23 -11.15 -24.44
C SER A 21 -4.20 -10.07 -23.93
N SER A 22 -4.54 -10.06 -22.64
CA SER A 22 -5.44 -9.08 -22.01
C SER A 22 -4.81 -8.28 -20.88
N TYR A 23 -3.51 -8.46 -20.64
CA TYR A 23 -2.81 -7.81 -19.53
C TYR A 23 -2.16 -6.49 -19.97
N GLY A 24 -2.33 -5.43 -19.19
CA GLY A 24 -1.88 -4.07 -19.57
C GLY A 24 -0.36 -3.94 -19.71
N TRP A 25 0.42 -4.62 -18.86
CA TRP A 25 1.90 -4.63 -18.92
C TRP A 25 2.45 -5.96 -19.46
N THR A 26 1.85 -6.45 -20.52
CA THR A 26 2.24 -7.75 -21.12
C THR A 26 3.72 -7.80 -21.51
N ASN A 27 4.24 -6.76 -22.17
CA ASN A 27 5.63 -6.74 -22.62
C ASN A 27 6.61 -6.75 -21.45
N GLU A 28 6.32 -6.00 -20.40
CA GLU A 28 7.12 -5.88 -19.19
C GLU A 28 7.14 -7.21 -18.40
N ALA A 29 5.98 -7.85 -18.32
CA ALA A 29 5.88 -9.15 -17.64
C ALA A 29 6.58 -10.26 -18.42
N LEU A 30 6.50 -10.28 -19.78
CA LEU A 30 7.24 -11.21 -20.62
C LEU A 30 8.75 -10.97 -20.55
N ALA A 31 9.18 -9.71 -20.54
CA ALA A 31 10.58 -9.36 -20.37
C ALA A 31 11.12 -9.83 -19.01
N TYR A 32 10.33 -9.66 -17.95
CA TYR A 32 10.67 -10.19 -16.64
C TYR A 32 10.72 -11.72 -16.63
N GLU A 33 9.76 -12.41 -17.24
CA GLU A 33 9.76 -13.87 -17.34
C GLU A 33 11.04 -14.39 -18.00
N GLN A 34 11.49 -13.74 -19.09
CA GLN A 34 12.75 -14.09 -19.77
C GLN A 34 13.98 -13.90 -18.86
N GLN A 35 14.02 -12.80 -18.08
CA GLN A 35 15.08 -12.54 -17.11
C GLN A 35 15.04 -13.59 -15.97
N LEU A 36 13.85 -13.90 -15.49
CA LEU A 36 13.61 -14.86 -14.42
C LEU A 36 14.07 -16.28 -14.83
N GLN A 37 13.82 -16.70 -16.08
CA GLN A 37 14.26 -17.98 -16.62
C GLN A 37 15.79 -18.12 -16.67
N GLN A 38 16.51 -17.00 -16.75
CA GLN A 38 17.99 -16.96 -16.76
C GLN A 38 18.59 -16.73 -15.39
N SER A 39 17.77 -16.40 -14.39
CA SER A 39 18.24 -16.10 -13.04
C SER A 39 18.57 -17.37 -12.25
N GLN A 40 19.37 -17.19 -11.20
CA GLN A 40 19.68 -18.25 -10.25
C GLN A 40 18.75 -18.13 -9.03
N PRO A 41 18.45 -19.24 -8.36
CA PRO A 41 17.73 -19.19 -7.09
C PRO A 41 18.50 -18.39 -6.05
N LEU A 42 17.74 -17.70 -5.22
CA LEU A 42 18.28 -16.99 -4.05
C LEU A 42 18.56 -17.95 -2.89
N PRO A 43 19.36 -17.54 -1.89
CA PRO A 43 19.48 -18.27 -0.64
C PRO A 43 18.11 -18.55 0.00
N ALA A 44 18.05 -19.63 0.78
CA ALA A 44 16.83 -19.97 1.51
C ALA A 44 16.37 -18.80 2.39
N SER A 45 15.08 -18.57 2.43
CA SER A 45 14.48 -17.51 3.20
C SER A 45 14.64 -17.74 4.71
N ASN A 46 14.90 -16.65 5.45
CA ASN A 46 14.85 -16.65 6.91
C ASN A 46 13.40 -16.57 7.45
N TRP A 47 12.41 -16.37 6.57
CA TRP A 47 10.99 -16.32 6.94
C TRP A 47 10.38 -17.73 6.96
N THR A 48 10.85 -18.54 7.91
CA THR A 48 10.28 -19.85 8.18
C THR A 48 8.89 -19.71 8.82
N LYS A 49 8.12 -20.78 8.82
CA LYS A 49 6.82 -20.81 9.48
C LYS A 49 6.91 -20.48 10.96
N GLU A 50 7.92 -21.02 11.64
CA GLU A 50 8.15 -20.75 13.06
C GLU A 50 8.37 -19.25 13.32
N ARG A 51 9.16 -18.58 12.49
CA ARG A 51 9.39 -17.12 12.61
C ARG A 51 8.12 -16.33 12.37
N LYS A 52 7.33 -16.71 11.36
CA LYS A 52 6.03 -16.09 11.07
C LYS A 52 5.05 -16.29 12.22
N VAL A 53 4.93 -17.51 12.74
CA VAL A 53 4.09 -17.84 13.90
C VAL A 53 4.56 -17.07 15.13
N HIS A 54 5.88 -16.97 15.37
CA HIS A 54 6.42 -16.20 16.49
C HIS A 54 6.04 -14.73 16.43
N MET A 55 6.22 -14.07 15.27
CA MET A 55 5.82 -12.68 15.08
C MET A 55 4.32 -12.47 15.32
N LEU A 56 3.47 -13.32 14.74
CA LEU A 56 2.02 -13.25 14.94
C LEU A 56 1.65 -13.50 16.42
N SER A 57 2.33 -14.46 17.10
CA SER A 57 2.10 -14.73 18.51
C SER A 57 2.36 -13.51 19.38
N GLN A 58 3.45 -12.79 19.14
CA GLN A 58 3.75 -11.57 19.90
C GLN A 58 2.64 -10.50 19.74
N MET A 59 2.10 -10.34 18.52
CA MET A 59 0.96 -9.41 18.31
C MET A 59 -0.29 -9.85 19.06
N VAL A 60 -0.63 -11.13 19.00
CA VAL A 60 -1.83 -11.68 19.67
C VAL A 60 -1.66 -11.65 21.18
N ASP A 61 -0.50 -12.00 21.71
CA ASP A 61 -0.20 -11.97 23.15
C ASP A 61 -0.33 -10.56 23.73
N TYR A 62 0.14 -9.54 23.02
CA TYR A 62 -0.04 -8.15 23.41
C TYR A 62 -1.54 -7.81 23.57
N TYR A 63 -2.35 -8.10 22.54
CA TYR A 63 -3.78 -7.77 22.57
C TYR A 63 -4.61 -8.69 23.49
N ALA A 64 -4.13 -9.90 23.79
CA ALA A 64 -4.75 -10.76 24.80
C ALA A 64 -4.79 -10.08 26.20
N THR A 65 -3.80 -9.25 26.51
CA THR A 65 -3.78 -8.47 27.77
C THR A 65 -4.87 -7.39 27.85
N HIS A 66 -5.46 -7.03 26.72
CA HIS A 66 -6.53 -6.03 26.59
C HIS A 66 -7.92 -6.66 26.39
N GLN A 67 -8.02 -8.00 26.52
CA GLN A 67 -9.29 -8.69 26.41
C GLN A 67 -10.10 -8.59 27.70
N GLN A 68 -11.38 -8.23 27.56
CA GLN A 68 -12.34 -8.21 28.68
C GLN A 68 -12.95 -9.61 28.90
N ASP A 69 -13.60 -9.80 30.06
CA ASP A 69 -14.24 -11.07 30.44
C ASP A 69 -15.29 -11.56 29.42
N ASN A 70 -15.98 -10.61 28.76
CA ASN A 70 -16.97 -10.90 27.71
C ASN A 70 -16.34 -11.23 26.35
N GLY A 71 -15.02 -11.13 26.22
CA GLY A 71 -14.29 -11.41 24.98
C GLY A 71 -13.92 -10.18 24.14
N ALA A 72 -14.45 -8.99 24.44
CA ALA A 72 -14.14 -7.75 23.72
C ALA A 72 -12.64 -7.38 23.84
N ILE A 73 -12.03 -6.94 22.75
CA ILE A 73 -10.68 -6.36 22.76
C ILE A 73 -10.79 -4.84 22.83
N ILE A 74 -10.27 -4.28 23.91
CA ILE A 74 -10.32 -2.83 24.16
C ILE A 74 -9.04 -2.16 23.67
N ASP A 75 -9.20 -1.09 22.92
CA ASP A 75 -8.08 -0.26 22.50
C ASP A 75 -7.50 0.50 23.72
N PRO A 76 -6.19 0.34 24.02
CA PRO A 76 -5.59 0.95 25.22
C PRO A 76 -5.53 2.47 25.18
N HIS A 77 -5.64 3.10 24.01
CA HIS A 77 -5.54 4.55 23.85
C HIS A 77 -6.91 5.25 23.88
N SER A 78 -7.95 4.58 23.36
CA SER A 78 -9.32 5.12 23.35
C SER A 78 -10.22 4.54 24.46
N GLU A 79 -9.74 3.53 25.19
CA GLU A 79 -10.46 2.81 26.25
C GLU A 79 -11.82 2.24 25.79
N ALA A 80 -11.92 1.89 24.51
CA ALA A 80 -13.14 1.40 23.87
C ALA A 80 -12.85 0.25 22.89
N GLU A 81 -13.84 -0.62 22.68
CA GLU A 81 -13.81 -1.54 21.54
C GLU A 81 -14.03 -0.75 20.25
N ARG A 82 -13.16 -0.95 19.26
CA ARG A 82 -13.18 -0.16 18.04
C ARG A 82 -13.34 -1.03 16.80
N TYR A 83 -14.17 -0.57 15.89
CA TYR A 83 -14.39 -1.17 14.58
C TYR A 83 -14.48 -2.71 14.62
N TYR A 84 -13.63 -3.40 13.89
CA TYR A 84 -13.57 -4.86 13.75
C TYR A 84 -12.32 -5.47 14.45
N SER A 85 -11.85 -4.85 15.54
CA SER A 85 -10.68 -5.34 16.28
C SER A 85 -10.91 -6.72 16.89
N THR A 86 -12.03 -6.93 17.59
CA THR A 86 -12.31 -8.21 18.25
C THR A 86 -12.46 -9.39 17.29
N PRO A 87 -13.22 -9.32 16.18
CA PRO A 87 -13.27 -10.44 15.23
C PRO A 87 -11.93 -10.69 14.53
N SER A 88 -11.11 -9.66 14.29
CA SER A 88 -9.75 -9.82 13.76
C SER A 88 -8.84 -10.56 14.75
N TYR A 89 -8.91 -10.23 16.03
CA TYR A 89 -8.24 -10.96 17.09
C TYR A 89 -8.70 -12.43 17.15
N ALA A 90 -10.00 -12.67 17.13
CA ALA A 90 -10.56 -14.02 17.16
C ALA A 90 -9.98 -14.91 16.04
N LEU A 91 -9.87 -14.38 14.83
CA LEU A 91 -9.26 -15.08 13.69
C LEU A 91 -7.77 -15.35 13.93
N ALA A 92 -7.01 -14.35 14.32
CA ALA A 92 -5.57 -14.48 14.52
C ALA A 92 -5.25 -15.48 15.65
N ALA A 93 -5.96 -15.40 16.77
CA ALA A 93 -5.84 -16.34 17.89
C ALA A 93 -6.26 -17.77 17.47
N ALA A 94 -7.35 -17.94 16.71
CA ALA A 94 -7.78 -19.25 16.21
C ALA A 94 -6.73 -19.92 15.32
N VAL A 95 -6.05 -19.16 14.44
CA VAL A 95 -4.95 -19.69 13.63
C VAL A 95 -3.78 -20.12 14.50
N LEU A 96 -3.43 -19.37 15.52
CA LEU A 96 -2.38 -19.74 16.48
C LEU A 96 -2.76 -21.00 17.28
N VAL A 97 -4.02 -21.17 17.68
CA VAL A 97 -4.51 -22.42 18.28
C VAL A 97 -4.27 -23.60 17.34
N SER A 98 -4.50 -23.43 16.04
CA SER A 98 -4.20 -24.47 15.04
C SER A 98 -2.69 -24.73 14.86
N SER A 99 -1.85 -23.81 15.35
CA SER A 99 -0.39 -23.87 15.33
C SER A 99 0.20 -24.17 16.72
N GLU A 100 -0.55 -24.92 17.54
CA GLU A 100 -0.14 -25.46 18.85
C GLU A 100 -0.19 -24.47 20.04
N ARG A 101 -0.74 -23.26 19.88
CA ARG A 101 -0.97 -22.29 20.97
C ARG A 101 -2.33 -22.57 21.65
N GLU A 102 -2.44 -23.77 22.30
CA GLU A 102 -3.65 -24.22 23.02
C GLU A 102 -4.10 -23.26 24.14
N ASP A 103 -3.17 -22.53 24.72
CA ASP A 103 -3.40 -21.51 25.74
C ASP A 103 -4.34 -20.39 25.27
N LEU A 104 -4.43 -20.14 23.96
CA LEU A 104 -5.29 -19.13 23.35
C LEU A 104 -6.72 -19.63 23.05
N LEU A 105 -7.04 -20.92 23.25
CA LEU A 105 -8.32 -21.48 22.84
C LEU A 105 -9.53 -20.80 23.49
N ASP A 106 -9.50 -20.58 24.80
CA ASP A 106 -10.58 -19.92 25.55
C ASP A 106 -10.71 -18.44 25.12
N SER A 107 -9.59 -17.74 25.00
CA SER A 107 -9.55 -16.35 24.55
C SER A 107 -10.11 -16.18 23.13
N ALA A 108 -9.72 -17.02 22.18
CA ALA A 108 -10.24 -17.01 20.82
C ALA A 108 -11.75 -17.31 20.77
N ALA A 109 -12.21 -18.28 21.57
CA ALA A 109 -13.62 -18.63 21.65
C ALA A 109 -14.49 -17.51 22.23
N LYS A 110 -14.02 -16.84 23.29
CA LYS A 110 -14.70 -15.66 23.89
C LYS A 110 -14.81 -14.51 22.88
N ALA A 111 -13.69 -14.17 22.19
CA ALA A 111 -13.68 -13.13 21.17
C ALA A 111 -14.62 -13.45 20.00
N LEU A 112 -14.64 -14.70 19.54
CA LEU A 112 -15.55 -15.14 18.48
C LEU A 112 -17.02 -15.06 18.92
N THR A 113 -17.35 -15.52 20.14
CA THR A 113 -18.71 -15.46 20.69
C THR A 113 -19.20 -14.02 20.77
N HIS A 114 -18.40 -13.14 21.35
CA HIS A 114 -18.70 -11.71 21.46
C HIS A 114 -18.93 -11.06 20.09
N SER A 115 -18.04 -11.36 19.11
CA SER A 115 -18.16 -10.83 17.76
C SER A 115 -19.45 -11.27 17.06
N ILE A 116 -19.85 -12.53 17.23
CA ILE A 116 -21.12 -13.05 16.69
C ILE A 116 -22.32 -12.35 17.33
N GLU A 117 -22.32 -12.20 18.67
CA GLU A 117 -23.38 -11.49 19.40
C GLU A 117 -23.53 -10.03 18.93
N LEU A 118 -22.43 -9.32 18.73
CA LEU A 118 -22.45 -7.96 18.21
C LEU A 118 -23.03 -7.88 16.80
N LEU A 119 -22.61 -8.79 15.91
CA LEU A 119 -23.06 -8.81 14.52
C LEU A 119 -24.56 -9.11 14.42
N VAL A 120 -25.03 -10.18 15.05
CA VAL A 120 -26.45 -10.60 14.98
C VAL A 120 -27.40 -9.66 15.73
N SER A 121 -26.89 -8.89 16.70
CA SER A 121 -27.69 -7.88 17.41
C SER A 121 -27.57 -6.47 16.80
N GLU A 122 -26.88 -6.31 15.66
CA GLU A 122 -26.65 -5.03 14.97
C GLU A 122 -25.99 -3.95 15.85
N ARG A 123 -25.11 -4.37 16.78
CA ARG A 123 -24.40 -3.50 17.73
C ARG A 123 -22.90 -3.44 17.51
N THR A 124 -22.47 -3.62 16.25
CA THR A 124 -21.04 -3.57 15.91
C THR A 124 -20.42 -2.20 16.24
N PRO A 125 -19.23 -2.15 16.84
CA PRO A 125 -18.54 -0.90 17.13
C PRO A 125 -18.35 -0.05 15.87
N ASP A 126 -18.52 1.27 16.04
CA ASP A 126 -18.33 2.26 14.96
C ASP A 126 -19.10 1.93 13.66
N GLN A 127 -20.15 1.11 13.73
CA GLN A 127 -21.01 0.74 12.61
C GLN A 127 -20.25 0.09 11.43
N HIS A 128 -19.45 -0.94 11.70
CA HIS A 128 -18.67 -1.66 10.68
C HIS A 128 -19.04 -3.16 10.53
N PRO A 129 -20.32 -3.53 10.38
CA PRO A 129 -20.72 -4.95 10.33
C PRO A 129 -20.15 -5.71 9.14
N ASP A 130 -19.95 -5.05 7.99
CA ASP A 130 -19.45 -5.64 6.75
C ASP A 130 -18.08 -6.30 6.91
N PHE A 131 -17.24 -5.81 7.82
CA PHE A 131 -15.92 -6.35 8.11
C PHE A 131 -15.93 -7.57 9.04
N PHE A 132 -17.00 -7.74 9.82
CA PHE A 132 -17.06 -8.78 10.86
C PHE A 132 -17.11 -10.18 10.27
N ILE A 133 -17.96 -10.39 9.26
CA ILE A 133 -18.34 -11.73 8.82
C ILE A 133 -17.17 -12.57 8.29
N ILE A 134 -16.23 -11.98 7.55
CA ILE A 134 -15.09 -12.72 7.01
C ILE A 134 -14.16 -13.23 8.14
N MET A 135 -13.94 -12.41 9.18
CA MET A 135 -13.11 -12.76 10.32
C MET A 135 -13.80 -13.80 11.21
N ILE A 136 -15.09 -13.59 11.51
CA ILE A 136 -15.93 -14.53 12.26
C ILE A 136 -15.93 -15.91 11.58
N MET A 137 -16.20 -15.96 10.29
CA MET A 137 -16.28 -17.21 9.56
C MET A 137 -14.94 -17.93 9.45
N GLY A 138 -13.84 -17.18 9.36
CA GLY A 138 -12.49 -17.73 9.43
C GLY A 138 -12.21 -18.38 10.78
N ALA A 139 -12.46 -17.68 11.87
CA ALA A 139 -12.30 -18.20 13.22
C ALA A 139 -13.23 -19.40 13.50
N TYR A 140 -14.51 -19.32 13.12
CA TYR A 140 -15.46 -20.42 13.22
C TYR A 140 -14.96 -21.68 12.53
N ARG A 141 -14.51 -21.57 11.27
CA ARG A 141 -14.01 -22.70 10.46
C ARG A 141 -12.86 -23.43 11.16
N ILE A 142 -12.01 -22.72 11.87
CA ILE A 142 -10.86 -23.27 12.58
C ILE A 142 -11.29 -23.88 13.91
N LEU A 143 -12.10 -23.18 14.69
CA LEU A 143 -12.43 -23.58 16.06
C LEU A 143 -13.56 -24.64 16.16
N LYS A 144 -14.42 -24.80 15.16
CA LYS A 144 -15.59 -25.69 15.21
C LYS A 144 -15.26 -27.15 15.54
N SER A 145 -14.10 -27.66 15.14
CA SER A 145 -13.67 -29.03 15.45
C SER A 145 -13.09 -29.18 16.85
N ARG A 146 -12.67 -28.07 17.44
CA ARG A 146 -12.09 -28.02 18.79
C ARG A 146 -13.15 -27.83 19.87
N LEU A 147 -14.24 -27.12 19.54
CA LEU A 147 -15.34 -26.73 20.42
C LEU A 147 -16.70 -27.09 19.79
N PRO A 148 -17.02 -28.38 19.58
CA PRO A 148 -18.18 -28.78 18.77
C PRO A 148 -19.51 -28.32 19.36
N GLU A 149 -19.68 -28.31 20.68
CA GLU A 149 -20.91 -27.85 21.34
C GLU A 149 -21.10 -26.34 21.15
N GLN A 150 -20.05 -25.58 21.35
CA GLN A 150 -20.06 -24.13 21.15
C GLN A 150 -20.25 -23.77 19.67
N ALA A 151 -19.65 -24.54 18.77
CA ALA A 151 -19.78 -24.34 17.32
C ALA A 151 -21.23 -24.49 16.84
N GLU A 152 -22.03 -25.37 17.44
CA GLU A 152 -23.45 -25.51 17.11
C GLU A 152 -24.25 -24.26 17.55
N LEU A 153 -23.93 -23.65 18.69
CA LEU A 153 -24.53 -22.38 19.13
C LEU A 153 -24.15 -21.23 18.21
N TRP A 154 -22.88 -21.13 17.84
CA TRP A 154 -22.43 -20.13 16.88
C TRP A 154 -23.12 -20.28 15.52
N LYS A 155 -23.23 -21.53 15.03
CA LYS A 155 -23.91 -21.84 13.77
C LYS A 155 -25.37 -21.39 13.78
N GLN A 156 -26.10 -21.66 14.87
CA GLN A 156 -27.50 -21.23 15.02
C GLN A 156 -27.63 -19.71 14.99
N SER A 157 -26.76 -18.99 15.70
CA SER A 157 -26.74 -17.52 15.69
C SER A 157 -26.38 -16.96 14.31
N LEU A 158 -25.34 -17.49 13.66
CA LEU A 158 -24.94 -17.07 12.32
C LEU A 158 -25.98 -17.36 11.24
N ALA A 159 -26.84 -18.38 11.43
CA ALA A 159 -27.93 -18.68 10.51
C ALA A 159 -29.04 -17.62 10.49
N THR A 160 -29.11 -16.76 11.50
CA THR A 160 -30.10 -15.67 11.57
C THR A 160 -29.71 -14.44 10.77
N ILE A 161 -28.50 -14.38 10.22
CA ILE A 161 -28.02 -13.22 9.47
C ILE A 161 -28.76 -13.12 8.13
N GLU A 162 -29.41 -11.99 7.92
CA GLU A 162 -30.01 -11.56 6.67
C GLU A 162 -29.13 -10.47 6.04
N PRO A 163 -28.38 -10.75 4.95
CA PRO A 163 -27.38 -9.82 4.39
C PRO A 163 -27.91 -8.41 4.15
N GLU A 164 -29.12 -8.28 3.57
CA GLU A 164 -29.74 -6.99 3.27
C GLU A 164 -30.15 -6.18 4.52
N GLN A 165 -30.27 -6.83 5.67
CA GLN A 165 -30.59 -6.17 6.95
C GLN A 165 -29.34 -5.88 7.75
N THR A 166 -28.44 -6.85 7.85
CA THR A 166 -27.27 -6.82 8.73
C THR A 166 -26.18 -5.88 8.21
N TYR A 167 -25.85 -5.96 6.91
CA TYR A 167 -24.72 -5.18 6.36
C TYR A 167 -25.12 -3.81 5.87
N LEU A 168 -24.16 -2.85 5.92
CA LEU A 168 -24.41 -1.46 5.52
C LEU A 168 -24.33 -1.27 4.00
N PHE A 169 -23.39 -1.93 3.34
CA PHE A 169 -23.15 -1.75 1.91
C PHE A 169 -23.85 -2.82 1.07
N THR A 170 -25.18 -2.91 1.21
CA THR A 170 -26.06 -3.75 0.40
C THR A 170 -26.91 -2.92 -0.53
N MET A 171 -27.46 -3.51 -1.58
CA MET A 171 -28.27 -2.82 -2.60
C MET A 171 -29.52 -2.15 -2.03
N SER A 172 -30.14 -2.74 -1.00
CA SER A 172 -31.32 -2.14 -0.36
C SER A 172 -31.02 -0.85 0.40
N LYS A 173 -29.79 -0.71 0.90
CA LYS A 173 -29.35 0.44 1.71
C LYS A 173 -28.59 1.49 0.87
N MET A 174 -28.05 1.09 -0.27
CA MET A 174 -27.27 1.97 -1.14
C MET A 174 -28.17 2.69 -2.14
N LYS A 175 -28.25 4.01 -2.01
CA LYS A 175 -28.98 4.86 -2.97
C LYS A 175 -28.27 5.01 -4.33
N ASN A 176 -26.96 4.81 -4.37
CA ASN A 176 -26.15 4.94 -5.56
C ASN A 176 -25.21 3.73 -5.73
N PRO A 177 -25.43 2.85 -6.71
CA PRO A 177 -24.59 1.67 -6.96
C PRO A 177 -23.13 2.02 -7.27
N ASN A 178 -22.84 3.21 -7.81
CA ASN A 178 -21.47 3.67 -8.06
C ASN A 178 -20.65 3.86 -6.77
N ARG A 179 -21.31 3.81 -5.60
CA ARG A 179 -20.67 3.85 -4.28
C ARG A 179 -20.38 2.49 -3.69
N MET A 180 -20.54 1.39 -4.41
CA MET A 180 -19.99 0.12 -3.97
C MET A 180 -18.48 0.21 -3.85
N ILE A 181 -17.96 -0.21 -2.71
CA ILE A 181 -16.56 -0.07 -2.30
C ILE A 181 -16.07 -1.40 -1.73
N ASN A 182 -14.82 -1.44 -1.30
CA ASN A 182 -14.18 -2.60 -0.66
C ASN A 182 -15.04 -3.28 0.44
N TRP A 183 -15.82 -2.54 1.23
CA TRP A 183 -16.68 -3.08 2.28
C TRP A 183 -17.63 -4.16 1.75
N ASN A 184 -18.21 -3.90 0.60
CA ASN A 184 -19.10 -4.87 -0.04
C ASN A 184 -18.32 -6.15 -0.45
N ALA A 185 -17.12 -6.03 -1.03
CA ALA A 185 -16.28 -7.18 -1.36
C ALA A 185 -15.88 -7.99 -0.12
N ILE A 186 -15.62 -7.33 1.01
CA ILE A 186 -15.32 -7.97 2.30
C ILE A 186 -16.52 -8.78 2.78
N MET A 187 -17.70 -8.18 2.77
CA MET A 187 -18.95 -8.83 3.14
C MET A 187 -19.23 -10.04 2.26
N LEU A 188 -19.16 -9.90 0.93
CA LEU A 188 -19.36 -11.02 -0.02
C LEU A 188 -18.43 -12.20 0.28
N SER A 189 -17.18 -11.90 0.61
CA SER A 189 -16.18 -12.93 0.94
C SER A 189 -16.58 -13.72 2.19
N GLY A 190 -17.06 -13.04 3.22
CA GLY A 190 -17.57 -13.69 4.43
C GLY A 190 -18.82 -14.54 4.17
N GLU A 191 -19.73 -14.07 3.32
CA GLU A 191 -20.94 -14.81 2.94
C GLU A 191 -20.64 -16.09 2.15
N VAL A 192 -19.63 -16.08 1.28
CA VAL A 192 -19.16 -17.30 0.61
C VAL A 192 -18.66 -18.33 1.62
N ILE A 193 -17.92 -17.90 2.65
CA ILE A 193 -17.48 -18.81 3.71
C ILE A 193 -18.69 -19.36 4.47
N ARG A 194 -19.69 -18.53 4.78
CA ARG A 194 -20.92 -18.93 5.48
C ARG A 194 -21.72 -19.99 4.68
N GLN A 195 -21.79 -19.81 3.36
CA GLN A 195 -22.38 -20.81 2.46
C GLN A 195 -21.58 -22.12 2.44
N ALA A 196 -20.25 -22.03 2.31
CA ALA A 196 -19.37 -23.20 2.27
C ALA A 196 -19.41 -24.02 3.57
N GLU A 197 -19.71 -23.37 4.70
CA GLU A 197 -19.91 -24.01 6.01
C GLU A 197 -21.36 -24.56 6.22
N GLY A 198 -22.24 -24.40 5.24
CA GLY A 198 -23.64 -24.87 5.31
C GLY A 198 -24.48 -24.10 6.36
N ILE A 199 -24.14 -22.82 6.59
CA ILE A 199 -24.85 -21.93 7.51
C ILE A 199 -25.85 -21.05 6.75
N ALA A 200 -25.46 -20.58 5.56
CA ALA A 200 -26.34 -19.85 4.65
C ALA A 200 -26.78 -20.75 3.47
N PRO A 201 -27.89 -20.40 2.78
CA PRO A 201 -28.25 -21.05 1.53
C PRO A 201 -27.11 -21.06 0.50
N THR A 202 -27.01 -22.16 -0.26
CA THR A 202 -25.95 -22.35 -1.26
C THR A 202 -26.18 -21.60 -2.58
N ASP A 203 -27.23 -20.79 -2.68
CA ASP A 203 -27.51 -19.97 -3.86
C ASP A 203 -26.51 -18.81 -3.94
N THR A 204 -25.62 -18.87 -4.94
CA THR A 204 -24.62 -17.83 -5.20
C THR A 204 -25.12 -16.76 -6.15
N THR A 205 -26.31 -16.85 -6.69
CA THR A 205 -26.82 -15.97 -7.77
C THR A 205 -26.72 -14.49 -7.39
N TRP A 206 -27.03 -14.12 -6.16
CA TRP A 206 -26.93 -12.75 -5.71
C TRP A 206 -25.48 -12.27 -5.59
N ILE A 207 -24.56 -13.15 -5.16
CA ILE A 207 -23.11 -12.85 -5.10
C ILE A 207 -22.57 -12.66 -6.51
N ASP A 208 -22.92 -13.56 -7.44
CA ASP A 208 -22.55 -13.46 -8.86
C ASP A 208 -23.01 -12.13 -9.46
N ASN A 209 -24.26 -11.72 -9.17
CA ASN A 209 -24.79 -10.43 -9.64
C ASN A 209 -24.01 -9.23 -9.09
N TYR A 210 -23.65 -9.24 -7.79
CA TYR A 210 -22.82 -8.17 -7.21
C TYR A 210 -21.45 -8.11 -7.86
N LEU A 211 -20.79 -9.27 -8.03
CA LEU A 211 -19.49 -9.33 -8.68
C LEU A 211 -19.55 -8.84 -10.13
N GLN A 212 -20.49 -9.35 -10.91
CA GLN A 212 -20.60 -9.02 -12.32
C GLN A 212 -20.97 -7.55 -12.59
N GLN A 213 -21.88 -7.01 -11.79
CA GLN A 213 -22.40 -5.66 -12.03
C GLN A 213 -21.53 -4.56 -11.42
N TYR A 214 -20.86 -4.83 -10.30
CA TYR A 214 -20.24 -3.76 -9.51
C TYR A 214 -18.77 -3.94 -9.23
N HIS A 215 -18.25 -5.16 -9.16
CA HIS A 215 -16.85 -5.37 -8.82
C HIS A 215 -15.97 -5.66 -10.03
N LEU A 216 -16.35 -6.58 -10.90
CA LEU A 216 -15.55 -6.90 -12.09
C LEU A 216 -15.30 -5.69 -13.01
N PRO A 217 -16.27 -4.80 -13.27
CA PRO A 217 -16.03 -3.61 -14.10
C PRO A 217 -15.03 -2.59 -13.50
N ARG A 218 -14.64 -2.75 -12.24
CA ARG A 218 -13.68 -1.88 -11.55
C ARG A 218 -12.24 -2.37 -11.64
N PHE A 219 -12.01 -3.54 -12.21
CA PHE A 219 -10.66 -4.00 -12.46
C PHE A 219 -10.10 -3.38 -13.73
N THR A 220 -8.93 -2.77 -13.62
CA THR A 220 -8.19 -2.24 -14.77
C THR A 220 -7.55 -3.37 -15.57
N ALA A 221 -6.98 -3.05 -16.73
CA ALA A 221 -6.18 -3.99 -17.50
C ALA A 221 -4.93 -4.52 -16.75
N LEU A 222 -4.54 -3.87 -15.64
CA LEU A 222 -3.48 -4.30 -14.74
C LEU A 222 -3.98 -5.25 -13.65
N GLY A 223 -5.27 -5.54 -13.59
CA GLY A 223 -5.88 -6.30 -12.51
C GLY A 223 -5.92 -5.57 -11.18
N TRP A 224 -5.67 -4.26 -11.17
CA TRP A 224 -5.86 -3.39 -10.01
C TRP A 224 -7.30 -2.93 -9.91
N TYR A 225 -7.77 -2.81 -8.68
CA TYR A 225 -9.15 -2.47 -8.38
C TYR A 225 -9.32 -0.97 -8.08
N GLU A 226 -10.24 -0.33 -8.78
CA GLU A 226 -10.61 1.07 -8.58
C GLU A 226 -11.67 1.18 -7.47
N ASP A 227 -11.24 1.45 -6.23
CA ASP A 227 -12.11 1.57 -5.07
C ASP A 227 -12.68 2.97 -4.87
N GLY A 228 -13.88 3.02 -4.33
CA GLY A 228 -14.58 4.28 -4.01
C GLY A 228 -15.52 4.73 -5.11
N PRO A 229 -16.09 5.92 -4.97
CA PRO A 229 -16.90 6.51 -6.03
C PRO A 229 -16.08 6.66 -7.30
N LEU A 230 -16.58 6.17 -8.45
CA LEU A 230 -15.86 6.19 -9.72
C LEU A 230 -15.59 7.61 -10.25
N ASP A 231 -16.33 8.59 -9.75
CA ASP A 231 -16.16 10.00 -10.06
C ASP A 231 -15.13 10.73 -9.16
N ARG A 232 -14.52 10.01 -8.18
CA ARG A 232 -13.61 10.62 -7.21
C ARG A 232 -12.50 9.66 -6.79
N PRO A 233 -11.45 9.47 -7.60
CA PRO A 233 -10.34 8.60 -7.30
C PRO A 233 -9.49 9.18 -6.15
N ASN A 234 -9.62 8.62 -4.94
CA ASN A 234 -8.87 9.09 -3.77
C ASN A 234 -8.12 8.02 -2.99
N SER A 235 -8.24 6.78 -3.42
CA SER A 235 -7.81 5.64 -2.63
C SER A 235 -7.07 4.56 -3.46
N PRO A 236 -6.15 4.95 -4.37
CA PRO A 236 -5.37 3.98 -5.12
C PRO A 236 -4.53 3.12 -4.16
N PHE A 237 -4.04 1.99 -4.61
CA PHE A 237 -3.16 1.03 -3.96
C PHE A 237 -3.67 0.41 -2.65
N ALA A 238 -3.90 1.18 -1.58
CA ALA A 238 -4.34 0.63 -0.30
C ALA A 238 -5.67 -0.11 -0.41
N TYR A 239 -6.67 0.48 -1.04
CA TYR A 239 -7.98 -0.15 -1.19
C TYR A 239 -8.05 -1.13 -2.36
N ASP A 240 -7.19 -0.98 -3.36
CA ASP A 240 -6.95 -2.01 -4.35
C ASP A 240 -6.48 -3.30 -3.69
N ILE A 241 -5.38 -3.25 -2.91
CA ILE A 241 -4.82 -4.44 -2.28
C ILE A 241 -5.78 -5.05 -1.25
N ALA A 242 -6.53 -4.22 -0.50
CA ALA A 242 -7.54 -4.69 0.44
C ALA A 242 -8.65 -5.49 -0.26
N THR A 243 -9.19 -4.94 -1.34
CA THR A 243 -10.26 -5.59 -2.11
C THR A 243 -9.77 -6.92 -2.70
N ARG A 244 -8.61 -6.92 -3.38
CA ARG A 244 -8.04 -8.12 -3.97
C ARG A 244 -7.69 -9.20 -2.92
N TYR A 245 -7.20 -8.80 -1.76
CA TYR A 245 -6.96 -9.70 -0.64
C TYR A 245 -8.24 -10.44 -0.22
N HIS A 246 -9.32 -9.72 0.05
CA HIS A 246 -10.58 -10.32 0.49
C HIS A 246 -11.23 -11.18 -0.60
N LEU A 247 -11.23 -10.73 -1.85
CA LEU A 247 -11.71 -11.54 -2.98
C LEU A 247 -10.86 -12.80 -3.20
N SER A 248 -9.55 -12.75 -2.91
CA SER A 248 -8.69 -13.95 -2.93
C SER A 248 -9.05 -14.93 -1.81
N VAL A 249 -9.36 -14.43 -0.60
CA VAL A 249 -9.89 -15.27 0.49
C VAL A 249 -11.22 -15.92 0.08
N MET A 250 -12.10 -15.18 -0.61
CA MET A 250 -13.36 -15.70 -1.15
C MET A 250 -13.12 -16.86 -2.12
N MET A 251 -12.22 -16.70 -3.08
CA MET A 251 -11.87 -17.75 -4.04
C MET A 251 -11.34 -19.00 -3.34
N LEU A 252 -10.40 -18.84 -2.40
CA LEU A 252 -9.82 -19.94 -1.61
C LEU A 252 -10.85 -20.62 -0.69
N SER A 253 -11.92 -19.91 -0.34
CA SER A 253 -13.00 -20.44 0.50
C SER A 253 -14.04 -21.25 -0.26
N GLY A 254 -13.90 -21.38 -1.59
CA GLY A 254 -14.70 -22.26 -2.41
C GLY A 254 -15.74 -21.57 -3.28
N TYR A 255 -15.60 -20.28 -3.57
CA TYR A 255 -16.46 -19.61 -4.54
C TYR A 255 -16.34 -20.26 -5.92
N GLN A 256 -17.48 -20.69 -6.49
CA GLN A 256 -17.58 -21.37 -7.79
C GLN A 256 -18.71 -20.79 -8.66
N GLY A 257 -19.08 -19.52 -8.43
CA GLY A 257 -20.09 -18.84 -9.22
C GLY A 257 -19.68 -18.60 -10.68
N THR A 258 -20.58 -18.06 -11.47
CA THR A 258 -20.40 -17.86 -12.91
C THR A 258 -19.25 -16.91 -13.24
N THR A 259 -18.91 -16.00 -12.34
CA THR A 259 -17.83 -15.01 -12.49
C THR A 259 -16.47 -15.49 -11.97
N ALA A 260 -16.37 -16.69 -11.42
CA ALA A 260 -15.16 -17.19 -10.75
C ALA A 260 -13.91 -17.17 -11.64
N SER A 261 -14.04 -17.60 -12.91
CA SER A 261 -12.90 -17.63 -13.86
C SER A 261 -12.39 -16.25 -14.21
N GLU A 262 -13.28 -15.28 -14.43
CA GLU A 262 -12.93 -13.90 -14.73
C GLU A 262 -12.27 -13.24 -13.52
N LEU A 263 -12.86 -13.39 -12.34
CA LEU A 263 -12.31 -12.87 -11.10
C LEU A 263 -10.91 -13.43 -10.83
N GLN A 264 -10.70 -14.73 -11.02
CA GLN A 264 -9.38 -15.35 -10.87
C GLN A 264 -8.34 -14.73 -11.80
N THR A 265 -8.70 -14.45 -13.05
CA THR A 265 -7.82 -13.77 -14.02
C THR A 265 -7.45 -12.37 -13.54
N GLN A 266 -8.42 -11.59 -13.08
CA GLN A 266 -8.17 -10.24 -12.56
C GLN A 266 -7.27 -10.25 -11.32
N LEU A 267 -7.50 -11.15 -10.38
CA LEU A 267 -6.68 -11.29 -9.18
C LEU A 267 -5.23 -11.69 -9.52
N GLN A 268 -5.04 -12.55 -10.52
CA GLN A 268 -3.72 -12.93 -11.00
C GLN A 268 -2.99 -11.76 -11.67
N HIS A 269 -3.66 -11.04 -12.58
CA HIS A 269 -3.10 -9.83 -13.20
C HIS A 269 -2.68 -8.81 -12.14
N GLY A 270 -3.54 -8.55 -11.16
CA GLY A 270 -3.24 -7.65 -10.07
C GLY A 270 -2.06 -8.09 -9.19
N ALA A 271 -1.88 -9.39 -8.99
CA ALA A 271 -0.72 -9.92 -8.27
C ALA A 271 0.58 -9.73 -9.06
N ILE A 272 0.57 -9.97 -10.38
CA ILE A 272 1.71 -9.70 -11.27
C ILE A 272 2.05 -8.19 -11.26
N SER A 273 1.05 -7.33 -11.37
CA SER A 273 1.26 -5.88 -11.31
C SER A 273 1.85 -5.43 -9.97
N SER A 274 1.36 -6.00 -8.85
CA SER A 274 1.94 -5.75 -7.53
C SER A 274 3.38 -6.25 -7.41
N LEU A 275 3.70 -7.40 -8.01
CA LEU A 275 5.06 -7.93 -8.05
C LEU A 275 5.99 -7.02 -8.87
N LEU A 276 5.53 -6.54 -10.06
CA LEU A 276 6.29 -5.66 -10.94
C LEU A 276 6.62 -4.30 -10.30
N THR A 277 5.77 -3.83 -9.38
CA THR A 277 5.90 -2.53 -8.70
C THR A 277 6.38 -2.62 -7.27
N LEU A 278 6.58 -3.83 -6.74
CA LEU A 278 7.09 -4.02 -5.39
C LEU A 278 8.49 -3.42 -5.26
N SER A 279 8.70 -2.65 -4.20
CA SER A 279 10.01 -2.05 -3.96
C SER A 279 11.04 -3.10 -3.50
N PRO A 280 12.34 -2.82 -3.62
CA PRO A 280 13.38 -3.72 -3.11
C PRO A 280 13.38 -3.85 -1.57
N LEU A 281 12.56 -3.04 -0.87
CA LEU A 281 12.36 -3.07 0.58
C LEU A 281 11.09 -3.85 1.00
N GLY A 282 10.34 -4.40 0.05
CA GLY A 282 9.08 -5.11 0.29
C GLY A 282 7.88 -4.18 0.55
N GLU A 283 8.00 -2.91 0.20
CA GLU A 283 6.95 -1.91 0.39
C GLU A 283 6.11 -1.73 -0.86
N LEU A 284 4.79 -1.58 -0.66
CA LEU A 284 3.85 -1.22 -1.71
C LEU A 284 3.95 0.27 -2.08
N PRO A 285 3.39 0.68 -3.24
CA PRO A 285 3.36 2.09 -3.63
C PRO A 285 2.70 2.97 -2.57
N PRO A 286 3.27 4.17 -2.27
CA PRO A 286 2.88 4.96 -1.11
C PRO A 286 1.67 5.87 -1.32
N ARG A 287 1.09 5.93 -2.54
CA ARG A 287 0.07 6.90 -2.91
C ARG A 287 -1.31 6.57 -2.33
N GLY A 288 -2.01 7.60 -1.90
CA GLY A 288 -3.43 7.60 -1.60
C GLY A 288 -3.75 7.48 -0.12
N ARG A 289 -5.05 7.55 0.15
CA ARG A 289 -5.63 7.35 1.47
C ARG A 289 -5.27 5.96 2.01
N SER A 290 -4.93 5.88 3.28
CA SER A 290 -4.51 4.64 3.98
C SER A 290 -3.28 3.92 3.41
N ALA A 291 -2.61 4.47 2.42
CA ALA A 291 -1.31 3.96 1.98
C ALA A 291 -0.28 4.06 3.11
N GLN A 292 0.74 3.21 3.05
CA GLN A 292 1.84 3.14 4.03
C GLN A 292 1.43 2.67 5.43
N HIS A 293 0.22 2.13 5.61
CA HIS A 293 -0.14 1.37 6.80
C HIS A 293 0.29 -0.09 6.65
N GLN A 294 0.77 -0.71 7.74
CA GLN A 294 1.33 -2.07 7.70
C GLN A 294 0.34 -3.14 7.22
N TRP A 295 -0.94 -2.92 7.37
CA TRP A 295 -1.95 -3.85 6.85
C TRP A 295 -1.93 -3.96 5.31
N ASN A 296 -1.40 -2.96 4.59
CA ASN A 296 -1.22 -3.05 3.14
C ASN A 296 -0.21 -4.14 2.79
N GLU A 297 0.94 -4.15 3.45
CA GLU A 297 1.97 -5.16 3.28
C GLU A 297 1.50 -6.53 3.75
N ALA A 298 0.68 -6.61 4.82
CA ALA A 298 0.10 -7.87 5.26
C ALA A 298 -0.88 -8.48 4.24
N ALA A 299 -1.71 -7.65 3.61
CA ALA A 299 -2.57 -8.07 2.51
C ALA A 299 -1.75 -8.52 1.29
N ALA A 300 -0.66 -7.83 0.98
CA ALA A 300 0.26 -8.21 -0.10
C ALA A 300 0.98 -9.52 0.22
N ALA A 301 1.44 -9.72 1.46
CA ALA A 301 2.05 -10.97 1.91
C ALA A 301 1.13 -12.16 1.67
N PHE A 302 -0.17 -12.00 1.97
CA PHE A 302 -1.17 -13.02 1.66
C PHE A 302 -1.27 -13.29 0.15
N ILE A 303 -1.47 -12.25 -0.66
CA ILE A 303 -1.62 -12.39 -2.12
C ILE A 303 -0.39 -13.07 -2.73
N PHE A 304 0.81 -12.62 -2.39
CA PHE A 304 2.06 -13.20 -2.91
C PHE A 304 2.24 -14.64 -2.45
N THR A 305 1.94 -14.96 -1.18
CA THR A 305 2.01 -16.34 -0.70
C THR A 305 1.05 -17.24 -1.48
N MET A 306 -0.20 -16.81 -1.71
CA MET A 306 -1.17 -17.60 -2.46
C MET A 306 -0.76 -17.79 -3.92
N GLN A 307 -0.21 -16.77 -4.56
CA GLN A 307 0.32 -16.88 -5.93
C GLN A 307 1.55 -17.80 -6.00
N ALA A 308 2.42 -17.77 -4.98
CA ALA A 308 3.54 -18.71 -4.88
C ALA A 308 3.06 -20.16 -4.79
N GLN A 309 2.07 -20.45 -3.93
CA GLN A 309 1.47 -21.78 -3.79
C GLN A 309 0.85 -22.28 -5.10
N GLN A 310 0.12 -21.38 -5.77
CA GLN A 310 -0.55 -21.69 -7.02
C GLN A 310 0.46 -21.96 -8.15
N ALA A 311 1.43 -21.08 -8.36
CA ALA A 311 2.46 -21.25 -9.36
C ALA A 311 3.28 -22.53 -9.12
N TYR A 312 3.56 -22.86 -7.84
CA TYR A 312 4.25 -24.08 -7.48
C TYR A 312 3.44 -25.34 -7.84
N ALA A 313 2.13 -25.32 -7.55
CA ALA A 313 1.22 -26.43 -7.89
C ALA A 313 1.14 -26.68 -9.42
N ASP A 314 1.29 -25.63 -10.22
CA ASP A 314 1.28 -25.70 -11.70
C ASP A 314 2.66 -25.99 -12.31
N GLY A 315 3.68 -26.14 -11.47
CA GLY A 315 5.05 -26.45 -11.92
C GLY A 315 5.86 -25.23 -12.38
N GLU A 316 5.34 -24.01 -12.23
CA GLU A 316 5.99 -22.74 -12.57
C GLU A 316 6.95 -22.31 -11.44
N VAL A 317 8.01 -23.11 -11.24
CA VAL A 317 8.90 -23.05 -10.06
C VAL A 317 9.54 -21.67 -9.87
N GLN A 318 9.94 -21.00 -10.95
CA GLN A 318 10.61 -19.70 -10.86
C GLN A 318 9.62 -18.59 -10.48
N TRP A 319 8.42 -18.59 -11.08
CA TRP A 319 7.34 -17.68 -10.68
C TRP A 319 6.93 -17.91 -9.22
N ALA A 320 6.81 -19.18 -8.82
CA ALA A 320 6.53 -19.53 -7.42
C ALA A 320 7.60 -18.94 -6.49
N GLY A 321 8.87 -19.08 -6.87
CA GLY A 321 10.00 -18.55 -6.11
C GLY A 321 10.02 -17.01 -6.04
N ALA A 322 9.69 -16.33 -7.14
CA ALA A 322 9.60 -14.87 -7.16
C ALA A 322 8.47 -14.35 -6.24
N PHE A 323 7.29 -14.95 -6.32
CA PHE A 323 6.20 -14.62 -5.40
C PHE A 323 6.53 -14.96 -3.95
N ARG A 324 7.24 -16.08 -3.69
CA ARG A 324 7.73 -16.41 -2.35
C ARG A 324 8.65 -15.34 -1.82
N HIS A 325 9.63 -14.91 -2.61
CA HIS A 325 10.55 -13.85 -2.22
C HIS A 325 9.83 -12.52 -1.96
N ALA A 326 8.88 -12.15 -2.81
CA ALA A 326 8.03 -10.97 -2.59
C ALA A 326 7.26 -11.04 -1.27
N ALA A 327 6.66 -12.20 -0.95
CA ALA A 327 5.99 -12.42 0.33
C ALA A 327 6.96 -12.23 1.51
N ASP A 328 8.16 -12.81 1.45
CA ASP A 328 9.16 -12.70 2.51
C ASP A 328 9.65 -11.27 2.70
N LEU A 329 9.81 -10.50 1.62
CA LEU A 329 10.13 -9.07 1.70
C LEU A 329 9.01 -8.26 2.37
N THR A 330 7.74 -8.59 2.13
CA THR A 330 6.63 -7.91 2.80
C THR A 330 6.56 -8.24 4.30
N TRP A 331 6.82 -9.49 4.69
CA TRP A 331 6.99 -9.86 6.11
C TRP A 331 8.14 -9.08 6.77
N GLU A 332 9.28 -8.96 6.09
CA GLU A 332 10.43 -8.18 6.59
C GLU A 332 10.09 -6.69 6.71
N ALA A 333 9.33 -6.13 5.77
CA ALA A 333 8.90 -4.74 5.81
C ALA A 333 8.05 -4.45 7.05
N ILE A 334 7.13 -5.36 7.42
CA ILE A 334 6.29 -5.24 8.62
C ILE A 334 7.13 -5.44 9.89
N ALA A 335 7.98 -6.45 9.92
CA ALA A 335 8.75 -6.81 11.11
C ALA A 335 9.69 -5.71 11.60
N LYS A 336 10.15 -4.84 10.70
CA LYS A 336 10.98 -3.67 11.06
C LYS A 336 10.26 -2.69 12.01
N TRP A 337 8.95 -2.75 12.05
CA TRP A 337 8.09 -1.86 12.84
C TRP A 337 7.41 -2.58 14.00
N GLN A 338 7.79 -3.83 14.26
CA GLN A 338 7.31 -4.54 15.44
C GLN A 338 8.01 -4.01 16.69
N MET A 339 7.23 -3.61 17.67
CA MET A 339 7.71 -3.08 18.93
C MET A 339 8.07 -4.20 19.90
N PRO A 340 8.94 -3.95 20.90
CA PRO A 340 9.32 -4.95 21.90
C PRO A 340 8.16 -5.58 22.65
N ASP A 341 7.05 -4.83 22.82
CA ASP A 341 5.81 -5.28 23.48
C ASP A 341 4.98 -6.23 22.60
N GLY A 342 5.32 -6.36 21.32
CA GLY A 342 4.71 -7.30 20.37
C GLY A 342 3.82 -6.66 19.31
N TYR A 343 3.20 -5.50 19.55
CA TYR A 343 2.41 -4.82 18.52
C TYR A 343 3.28 -4.25 17.39
N VAL A 344 2.66 -3.88 16.28
CA VAL A 344 3.33 -3.24 15.14
C VAL A 344 2.92 -1.77 15.08
N GLN A 345 3.86 -0.86 14.85
CA GLN A 345 3.50 0.52 14.50
C GLN A 345 2.67 0.50 13.21
N ILE A 346 1.45 1.05 13.24
CA ILE A 346 0.54 0.96 12.08
C ILE A 346 1.00 1.79 10.88
N VAL A 347 1.86 2.80 11.11
CA VAL A 347 2.58 3.58 10.10
C VAL A 347 4.08 3.52 10.39
N ARG A 348 4.92 3.87 9.42
CA ARG A 348 6.38 3.70 9.50
C ARG A 348 7.08 4.83 10.23
N ASN A 349 6.73 5.02 11.49
CA ASN A 349 7.39 5.94 12.41
C ASN A 349 7.36 5.37 13.84
N HIS A 350 8.09 6.00 14.77
CA HIS A 350 8.18 5.57 16.18
C HIS A 350 7.55 6.60 17.15
N TYR A 351 6.65 7.44 16.67
CA TYR A 351 5.84 8.26 17.57
C TYR A 351 4.95 7.38 18.44
N PRO A 352 4.72 7.77 19.70
CA PRO A 352 3.73 7.10 20.56
C PRO A 352 2.36 6.99 19.85
N ALA A 353 1.71 5.83 19.97
CA ALA A 353 0.46 5.56 19.27
C ALA A 353 -0.67 6.54 19.64
N GLU A 354 -0.66 7.03 20.89
CA GLU A 354 -1.58 8.06 21.40
C GLU A 354 -1.43 9.41 20.71
N GLU A 355 -0.26 9.73 20.19
CA GLU A 355 -0.01 10.96 19.42
C GLU A 355 -0.56 10.89 18.01
N ARG A 356 -0.88 9.71 17.50
CA ARG A 356 -1.53 9.46 16.20
C ARG A 356 -0.78 10.05 15.00
N HIS A 357 0.55 10.23 15.11
CA HIS A 357 1.35 10.83 14.05
C HIS A 357 1.32 10.00 12.75
N GLY A 358 0.84 10.59 11.66
CA GLY A 358 0.70 9.94 10.35
C GLY A 358 -0.55 9.06 10.22
N TYR A 359 -1.42 9.01 11.24
CA TYR A 359 -2.68 8.29 11.19
C TYR A 359 -3.72 9.07 10.39
N GLU A 360 -4.61 8.36 9.72
CA GLU A 360 -5.85 8.97 9.26
C GLU A 360 -6.77 9.22 10.47
N VAL A 361 -7.64 10.24 10.44
CA VAL A 361 -8.57 10.55 11.56
C VAL A 361 -9.44 9.36 11.98
N TYR A 362 -9.74 8.44 11.04
CA TYR A 362 -10.49 7.21 11.31
C TYR A 362 -9.59 6.02 11.66
N SER A 363 -8.26 6.11 11.50
CA SER A 363 -7.37 5.02 11.84
C SER A 363 -7.37 4.77 13.33
N ASN A 364 -7.43 3.53 13.74
CA ASN A 364 -7.35 3.11 15.12
C ASN A 364 -6.19 2.13 15.28
N HIS A 365 -5.39 2.33 16.32
CA HIS A 365 -4.18 1.56 16.55
C HIS A 365 -4.48 0.06 16.66
N THR A 366 -5.38 -0.32 17.56
CA THR A 366 -5.76 -1.72 17.80
C THR A 366 -6.38 -2.36 16.58
N THR A 367 -7.32 -1.66 15.91
CA THR A 367 -8.00 -2.20 14.74
C THR A 367 -7.01 -2.53 13.62
N TYR A 368 -6.10 -1.61 13.30
CA TYR A 368 -5.17 -1.83 12.18
C TYR A 368 -4.04 -2.79 12.53
N ASN A 369 -3.65 -2.89 13.79
CA ASN A 369 -2.78 -3.96 14.25
C ASN A 369 -3.44 -5.33 14.09
N LEU A 370 -4.67 -5.48 14.60
CA LEU A 370 -5.37 -6.76 14.56
C LEU A 370 -5.82 -7.13 13.15
N TRP A 371 -6.11 -6.15 12.29
CA TRP A 371 -6.36 -6.43 10.88
C TRP A 371 -5.08 -6.90 10.16
N THR A 372 -3.93 -6.29 10.48
CA THR A 372 -2.62 -6.79 10.04
C THR A 372 -2.42 -8.23 10.52
N ALA A 373 -2.65 -8.50 11.81
CA ALA A 373 -2.54 -9.85 12.37
C ALA A 373 -3.49 -10.85 11.70
N ALA A 374 -4.73 -10.46 11.40
CA ALA A 374 -5.71 -11.31 10.72
C ALA A 374 -5.28 -11.66 9.28
N ALA A 375 -4.72 -10.71 8.53
CA ALA A 375 -4.19 -10.98 7.19
C ALA A 375 -2.97 -11.92 7.21
N LEU A 376 -2.04 -11.71 8.16
CA LEU A 376 -0.92 -12.61 8.40
C LEU A 376 -1.36 -14.00 8.87
N ALA A 377 -2.42 -14.06 9.69
CA ALA A 377 -3.03 -15.31 10.12
C ALA A 377 -3.63 -16.09 8.95
N TYR A 378 -4.38 -15.44 8.08
CA TYR A 378 -4.88 -16.10 6.86
C TYR A 378 -3.73 -16.57 5.96
N THR A 379 -2.62 -15.82 5.88
CA THR A 379 -1.43 -16.27 5.17
C THR A 379 -0.92 -17.60 5.71
N LEU A 380 -0.74 -17.70 7.03
CA LEU A 380 -0.31 -18.94 7.70
C LEU A 380 -1.32 -20.08 7.55
N TRP A 381 -2.61 -19.78 7.61
CA TRP A 381 -3.68 -20.78 7.49
C TRP A 381 -3.73 -21.43 6.11
N TYR A 382 -3.54 -20.64 5.06
CA TYR A 382 -3.62 -21.14 3.68
C TYR A 382 -2.27 -21.56 3.09
N GLU A 383 -1.13 -21.22 3.71
CA GLU A 383 0.21 -21.65 3.27
C GLU A 383 0.39 -23.16 3.49
N GLN A 384 0.36 -23.95 2.40
CA GLN A 384 0.46 -25.41 2.43
C GLN A 384 1.87 -25.93 2.14
N VAL A 385 2.58 -25.30 1.21
CA VAL A 385 3.95 -25.62 0.83
C VAL A 385 4.88 -24.57 1.40
N GLU A 386 5.72 -24.96 2.35
CA GLU A 386 6.64 -24.08 3.07
C GLU A 386 7.96 -23.91 2.32
N GLU A 387 8.43 -24.95 1.64
CA GLU A 387 9.75 -25.04 0.98
C GLU A 387 9.66 -24.68 -0.51
N ILE A 388 9.31 -23.44 -0.82
CA ILE A 388 9.44 -22.89 -2.17
C ILE A 388 10.76 -22.13 -2.24
N THR A 389 11.67 -22.56 -3.11
CA THR A 389 12.97 -21.89 -3.32
C THR A 389 12.77 -20.48 -3.85
N PRO A 390 13.28 -19.41 -3.18
CA PRO A 390 13.12 -18.04 -3.62
C PRO A 390 13.86 -17.76 -4.94
N TYR A 391 13.28 -16.90 -5.77
CA TYR A 391 13.87 -16.35 -6.98
C TYR A 391 13.77 -14.82 -6.97
N PRO A 392 14.65 -14.11 -7.70
CA PRO A 392 14.64 -12.65 -7.70
C PRO A 392 13.32 -12.05 -8.20
N ILE A 393 12.88 -10.97 -7.54
CA ILE A 393 11.73 -10.16 -7.98
C ILE A 393 12.13 -9.19 -9.11
N PRO A 394 11.16 -8.61 -9.83
CA PRO A 394 11.43 -7.73 -10.97
C PRO A 394 12.44 -6.62 -10.72
N VAL A 395 12.34 -5.90 -9.60
CA VAL A 395 13.24 -4.78 -9.30
C VAL A 395 14.70 -5.20 -9.09
N GLU A 396 14.97 -6.49 -8.90
CA GLU A 396 16.34 -7.03 -8.70
C GLU A 396 17.00 -7.46 -10.01
N LEU A 397 16.22 -7.71 -11.08
CA LEU A 397 16.72 -8.34 -12.31
C LEU A 397 17.02 -7.41 -13.48
N GLY A 398 16.64 -6.14 -13.40
CA GLY A 398 16.90 -5.26 -14.52
C GLY A 398 16.20 -3.91 -14.44
N SER A 399 16.48 -3.07 -15.41
CA SER A 399 15.86 -1.76 -15.48
C SER A 399 14.52 -1.81 -16.19
N ARG A 400 13.56 -1.02 -15.69
CA ARG A 400 12.24 -0.88 -16.31
C ARG A 400 11.60 0.44 -15.96
N THR A 401 10.66 0.87 -16.79
CA THR A 401 9.75 1.97 -16.51
C THR A 401 8.33 1.46 -16.72
N LEU A 402 7.49 1.63 -15.70
CA LEU A 402 6.09 1.22 -15.71
C LEU A 402 5.24 2.47 -15.47
N GLN A 403 4.22 2.66 -16.29
CA GLN A 403 3.28 3.77 -16.15
C GLN A 403 1.91 3.21 -15.77
N ALA A 404 1.37 3.71 -14.67
CA ALA A 404 0.02 3.42 -14.23
C ALA A 404 -0.81 4.70 -14.37
N ASP A 405 -1.64 4.73 -15.40
CA ASP A 405 -2.48 5.88 -15.74
C ASP A 405 -3.83 5.88 -15.01
N GLY A 406 -4.63 6.90 -15.28
CA GLY A 406 -5.99 7.03 -14.80
C GLY A 406 -6.05 7.10 -13.29
N TRP A 407 -6.73 6.14 -12.65
CA TRP A 407 -6.92 6.09 -11.21
C TRP A 407 -5.61 6.11 -10.40
N PHE A 408 -4.53 5.54 -10.95
CA PHE A 408 -3.28 5.30 -10.21
C PHE A 408 -2.21 6.37 -10.44
N GLU A 409 -2.17 7.05 -11.57
CA GLU A 409 -1.30 8.21 -11.92
C GLU A 409 0.10 8.17 -11.28
N THR A 410 0.79 7.06 -11.47
CA THR A 410 2.10 6.79 -10.86
C THR A 410 3.05 6.18 -11.89
N VAL A 411 4.27 6.66 -11.93
CA VAL A 411 5.34 6.09 -12.74
C VAL A 411 6.37 5.44 -11.81
N PHE A 412 6.72 4.19 -12.14
CA PHE A 412 7.77 3.44 -11.48
C PHE A 412 8.96 3.33 -12.43
N SER A 413 10.11 3.81 -12.01
CA SER A 413 11.35 3.66 -12.76
C SER A 413 12.36 2.92 -11.88
N SER A 414 12.90 1.81 -12.36
CA SER A 414 13.79 0.97 -11.59
C SER A 414 15.06 0.59 -12.37
N VAL A 415 16.12 0.39 -11.62
CA VAL A 415 17.35 -0.29 -12.02
C VAL A 415 17.65 -1.39 -10.99
N PRO A 416 18.57 -2.34 -11.24
CA PRO A 416 18.78 -3.45 -10.33
C PRO A 416 18.96 -3.05 -8.86
N GLY A 417 18.03 -3.50 -8.02
CA GLY A 417 17.99 -3.22 -6.59
C GLY A 417 17.58 -1.80 -6.19
N GLN A 418 17.08 -0.96 -7.11
CA GLN A 418 16.70 0.43 -6.84
C GLN A 418 15.44 0.82 -7.59
N GLN A 419 14.56 1.59 -6.94
CA GLN A 419 13.31 2.08 -7.53
C GLN A 419 13.05 3.55 -7.18
N LEU A 420 12.59 4.30 -8.18
CA LEU A 420 11.93 5.59 -8.03
C LEU A 420 10.42 5.41 -8.21
N VAL A 421 9.65 5.96 -7.29
CA VAL A 421 8.20 6.09 -7.42
C VAL A 421 7.88 7.57 -7.62
N ILE A 422 7.28 7.90 -8.75
CA ILE A 422 7.01 9.29 -9.15
C ILE A 422 5.50 9.47 -9.25
N HIS A 423 4.97 10.41 -8.49
CA HIS A 423 3.57 10.83 -8.59
C HIS A 423 3.40 11.81 -9.73
N THR A 424 2.42 11.55 -10.55
CA THR A 424 2.08 12.40 -11.70
C THR A 424 0.79 13.17 -11.50
N ALA A 425 -0.06 12.75 -10.54
CA ALA A 425 -1.29 13.45 -10.19
C ALA A 425 -0.99 14.85 -9.66
N LEU A 426 -1.71 15.84 -10.20
CA LEU A 426 -1.53 17.25 -9.85
C LEU A 426 -2.47 17.72 -8.73
N ASN A 427 -3.53 16.98 -8.47
CA ASN A 427 -4.61 17.34 -7.53
C ASN A 427 -4.91 16.29 -6.46
N ASP A 428 -3.98 15.38 -6.16
CA ASP A 428 -4.18 14.35 -5.13
C ASP A 428 -4.08 14.96 -3.73
N PRO A 429 -5.08 14.80 -2.86
CA PRO A 429 -5.07 15.38 -1.52
C PRO A 429 -4.08 14.72 -0.57
N TYR A 430 -3.60 13.51 -0.86
CA TYR A 430 -2.72 12.75 0.02
C TYR A 430 -1.25 12.77 -0.40
N MET A 431 -0.98 13.18 -1.63
CA MET A 431 0.37 13.17 -2.17
C MET A 431 0.56 14.23 -3.24
N ILE A 432 1.74 14.83 -3.27
CA ILE A 432 2.10 15.88 -4.22
C ILE A 432 2.85 15.30 -5.41
N PRO A 433 2.82 15.96 -6.59
CA PRO A 433 3.58 15.53 -7.75
C PRO A 433 5.09 15.55 -7.51
N GLY A 434 5.81 14.73 -8.23
CA GLY A 434 7.26 14.57 -8.11
C GLY A 434 7.67 13.22 -7.54
N VAL A 435 8.92 13.09 -7.10
CA VAL A 435 9.43 11.83 -6.57
C VAL A 435 8.88 11.58 -5.16
N ALA A 436 8.04 10.57 -5.04
CA ALA A 436 7.43 10.15 -3.78
C ALA A 436 8.36 9.25 -2.95
N ARG A 437 9.10 8.36 -3.61
CA ARG A 437 10.03 7.43 -2.96
C ARG A 437 11.26 7.19 -3.81
N ILE A 438 12.40 7.11 -3.14
CA ILE A 438 13.66 6.58 -3.67
C ILE A 438 14.00 5.38 -2.80
N GLN A 439 13.93 4.17 -3.32
CA GLN A 439 14.12 2.94 -2.55
C GLN A 439 15.27 2.12 -3.13
N ARG A 440 16.12 1.58 -2.26
CA ARG A 440 17.26 0.75 -2.64
C ARG A 440 17.40 -0.43 -1.69
N ALA A 441 17.75 -1.59 -2.21
CA ALA A 441 18.07 -2.77 -1.41
C ALA A 441 19.16 -2.45 -0.37
N GLY A 442 18.89 -2.80 0.88
CA GLY A 442 19.78 -2.52 2.01
C GLY A 442 19.70 -1.10 2.59
N LEU A 443 19.03 -0.16 1.93
CA LEU A 443 18.82 1.18 2.47
C LEU A 443 17.71 1.17 3.52
N HIS A 444 17.88 1.93 4.60
CA HIS A 444 16.79 2.15 5.55
C HIS A 444 15.65 2.93 4.87
N ALA A 445 14.40 2.45 5.04
CA ALA A 445 13.24 3.03 4.35
C ALA A 445 13.04 4.53 4.60
N ASN A 446 13.42 5.02 5.78
CA ASN A 446 13.30 6.44 6.14
C ASN A 446 14.34 7.34 5.46
N LEU A 447 15.50 6.81 5.05
CA LEU A 447 16.47 7.58 4.27
C LEU A 447 15.98 7.86 2.85
N ALA A 448 15.25 6.93 2.29
CA ALA A 448 14.68 7.03 0.96
C ALA A 448 13.40 7.84 0.98
N THR A 449 13.51 9.07 1.34
CA THR A 449 12.45 9.98 1.71
C THR A 449 11.19 9.95 0.90
N SER A 450 10.10 10.01 1.64
CA SER A 450 8.77 10.23 1.12
C SER A 450 8.50 11.70 0.87
N SER A 451 7.51 11.97 0.04
CA SER A 451 6.85 13.26 0.03
C SER A 451 5.98 13.45 1.28
N SER A 452 5.78 14.68 1.68
CA SER A 452 4.65 15.07 2.51
C SER A 452 3.40 15.18 1.63
N GLY A 453 2.23 15.34 2.22
CA GLY A 453 1.02 15.63 1.46
C GLY A 453 0.75 17.11 1.28
N HIS A 454 -0.36 17.42 0.62
CA HIS A 454 -0.86 18.78 0.43
C HIS A 454 -1.26 19.48 1.74
N GLN A 455 -1.33 20.79 1.74
CA GLN A 455 -1.80 21.63 2.86
C GLN A 455 -3.19 21.25 3.39
N ASN A 456 -4.01 20.62 2.56
CA ASN A 456 -5.33 20.13 2.93
C ASN A 456 -5.35 18.60 3.04
N GLN A 457 -4.44 18.00 3.77
CA GLN A 457 -4.38 16.53 3.95
C GLN A 457 -5.59 15.90 4.64
N GLY A 458 -6.68 16.61 4.73
CA GLY A 458 -8.04 16.30 5.12
C GLY A 458 -8.26 15.29 6.22
N PHE A 459 -7.47 14.25 6.29
CA PHE A 459 -7.69 13.15 7.20
C PHE A 459 -6.44 12.62 7.89
N THR A 460 -5.24 13.13 7.59
CA THR A 460 -4.02 12.66 8.25
C THR A 460 -3.68 13.58 9.43
N GLU A 461 -3.50 12.99 10.59
CA GLU A 461 -3.13 13.67 11.83
C GLU A 461 -1.62 13.64 12.04
N PHE A 462 -1.07 14.71 12.61
CA PHE A 462 0.34 14.81 12.93
C PHE A 462 0.52 15.38 14.34
N ALA A 463 1.34 14.74 15.16
CA ALA A 463 1.69 15.21 16.50
C ALA A 463 2.50 16.50 16.45
N THR A 464 3.36 16.65 15.43
CA THR A 464 4.28 17.78 15.27
C THR A 464 4.62 18.00 13.81
N GLY A 465 5.23 19.14 13.50
CA GLY A 465 5.64 19.52 12.16
C GLY A 465 4.62 20.37 11.42
N ALA A 466 5.08 21.18 10.50
CA ALA A 466 4.25 21.98 9.62
C ALA A 466 3.67 21.14 8.48
N ILE A 467 2.50 21.50 8.01
CA ILE A 467 1.96 20.98 6.76
C ILE A 467 2.52 21.85 5.62
N PHE A 468 3.46 21.29 4.87
CA PHE A 468 4.09 21.95 3.74
C PHE A 468 4.25 20.92 2.60
N PRO A 469 3.91 21.26 1.34
CA PRO A 469 4.04 20.36 0.21
C PRO A 469 5.53 20.18 -0.14
N LEU A 470 6.09 19.03 0.22
CA LEU A 470 7.51 18.73 0.07
C LEU A 470 7.72 17.37 -0.61
N SER A 471 8.35 17.39 -1.78
CA SER A 471 8.90 16.22 -2.48
C SER A 471 10.15 16.64 -3.24
N HIS A 472 10.83 15.71 -3.93
CA HIS A 472 11.77 16.13 -4.98
C HIS A 472 10.95 16.67 -6.15
N MET A 473 10.80 17.98 -6.20
CA MET A 473 10.02 18.69 -7.20
C MET A 473 10.67 20.01 -7.61
N PRO A 474 10.40 20.50 -8.82
CA PRO A 474 10.90 21.79 -9.26
C PRO A 474 10.22 22.95 -8.53
N ALA A 475 10.98 24.02 -8.38
CA ALA A 475 10.52 25.34 -7.98
C ALA A 475 11.08 26.40 -8.93
N TRP A 476 10.43 27.54 -9.01
CA TRP A 476 10.90 28.68 -9.83
C TRP A 476 10.52 29.98 -9.18
N GLN A 477 11.31 31.02 -9.44
CA GLN A 477 11.08 32.35 -8.92
C GLN A 477 10.62 33.27 -10.04
N THR A 478 9.47 33.89 -9.87
CA THR A 478 8.93 34.92 -10.76
C THR A 478 9.60 36.27 -10.54
N GLN A 479 9.35 37.27 -11.42
CA GLN A 479 9.98 38.58 -11.37
C GLN A 479 9.73 39.37 -10.07
N ASP A 480 8.62 39.14 -9.42
CA ASP A 480 8.26 39.69 -8.11
C ASP A 480 8.99 39.00 -6.94
N GLN A 481 9.94 38.12 -7.24
CA GLN A 481 10.75 37.35 -6.30
C GLN A 481 9.95 36.34 -5.44
N VAL A 482 8.76 35.96 -5.88
CA VAL A 482 7.97 34.91 -5.25
C VAL A 482 8.39 33.53 -5.77
N TRP A 483 8.63 32.59 -4.86
CA TRP A 483 8.90 31.21 -5.19
C TRP A 483 7.60 30.44 -5.36
N HIS A 484 7.50 29.74 -6.48
CA HIS A 484 6.44 28.82 -6.82
C HIS A 484 6.98 27.40 -6.97
N HIS A 485 6.12 26.41 -6.93
CA HIS A 485 6.49 25.00 -7.11
C HIS A 485 5.37 24.20 -7.79
N LEU A 486 5.72 23.02 -8.29
CA LEU A 486 4.80 22.18 -9.09
C LEU A 486 3.47 21.86 -8.38
N ALA A 487 3.46 21.79 -7.07
CA ALA A 487 2.25 21.45 -6.31
C ALA A 487 1.28 22.62 -6.07
N GLU A 488 1.64 23.87 -6.37
CA GLU A 488 0.78 25.05 -6.12
C GLU A 488 -0.28 25.25 -7.18
N GLY A 489 -0.03 24.82 -8.42
CA GLY A 489 -0.84 25.17 -9.59
C GLY A 489 -2.21 24.49 -9.63
N PHE A 490 -2.49 23.56 -8.71
CA PHE A 490 -3.65 22.68 -8.84
C PHE A 490 -4.48 22.69 -7.56
N PRO A 491 -5.76 23.08 -7.63
CA PRO A 491 -6.63 23.05 -6.47
C PRO A 491 -6.79 21.62 -5.97
N THR A 492 -6.49 21.38 -4.70
CA THR A 492 -6.79 20.13 -4.02
C THR A 492 -8.31 20.00 -3.90
N VAL A 493 -8.89 19.14 -4.72
CA VAL A 493 -10.32 18.83 -4.60
C VAL A 493 -10.48 17.79 -3.49
N PHE A 494 -11.08 18.21 -2.39
CA PHE A 494 -11.44 17.33 -1.29
C PHE A 494 -12.54 16.37 -1.73
N PRO A 495 -12.31 15.04 -1.68
CA PRO A 495 -13.32 14.06 -2.13
C PRO A 495 -14.55 14.00 -1.23
N PHE A 496 -14.60 14.77 -0.12
CA PHE A 496 -15.69 14.73 0.85
C PHE A 496 -16.57 15.97 0.90
N ASP A 497 -16.28 17.01 0.12
CA ASP A 497 -17.25 18.06 -0.07
C ASP A 497 -18.29 17.59 -1.09
N ARG A 498 -19.33 16.94 -0.58
CA ARG A 498 -20.40 16.33 -1.37
C ARG A 498 -21.20 17.33 -2.18
N ASP A 499 -21.10 18.60 -1.83
CA ASP A 499 -21.96 19.67 -2.37
C ASP A 499 -21.20 20.62 -3.32
N ALA A 500 -19.87 20.54 -3.39
CA ALA A 500 -19.08 21.51 -4.16
C ALA A 500 -19.16 21.32 -5.69
N GLY A 501 -19.58 20.16 -6.19
CA GLY A 501 -19.78 19.93 -7.64
C GLY A 501 -18.51 20.11 -8.51
N VAL A 502 -17.32 20.12 -7.91
CA VAL A 502 -16.06 20.34 -8.61
C VAL A 502 -15.62 19.02 -9.26
N ASP A 503 -15.52 19.05 -10.59
CA ASP A 503 -14.97 17.95 -11.36
C ASP A 503 -13.44 17.90 -11.15
N PRO A 504 -12.84 16.76 -10.76
CA PRO A 504 -11.39 16.61 -10.68
C PRO A 504 -10.66 16.91 -12.00
N SER A 505 -11.34 16.78 -13.14
CA SER A 505 -10.81 17.15 -14.46
C SER A 505 -10.75 18.67 -14.70
N ASP A 506 -11.44 19.48 -13.91
CA ASP A 506 -11.45 20.96 -14.06
C ASP A 506 -10.14 21.62 -13.60
N GLY A 507 -9.20 20.88 -13.01
CA GLY A 507 -7.88 21.40 -12.62
C GLY A 507 -6.95 21.79 -13.76
N GLY A 508 -7.29 21.45 -15.00
CA GLY A 508 -6.63 21.93 -16.23
C GLY A 508 -5.17 21.49 -16.43
N GLY A 509 -4.61 20.66 -15.56
CA GLY A 509 -3.24 20.17 -15.66
C GLY A 509 -3.15 18.77 -16.25
N SER A 510 -2.10 18.51 -17.00
CA SER A 510 -1.80 17.19 -17.58
C SER A 510 -0.33 16.86 -17.47
N TYR A 511 0.00 15.56 -17.58
CA TYR A 511 1.36 15.12 -17.75
C TYR A 511 1.52 14.19 -18.95
N THR A 512 2.73 14.11 -19.47
CA THR A 512 3.09 13.16 -20.52
C THR A 512 4.47 12.59 -20.23
N ILE A 513 4.68 11.32 -20.54
CA ILE A 513 6.01 10.74 -20.62
C ILE A 513 6.57 11.08 -21.99
N ALA A 514 7.53 12.02 -22.04
CA ALA A 514 8.14 12.49 -23.27
C ALA A 514 9.17 11.49 -23.80
N GLU A 515 9.94 10.87 -22.91
CA GLU A 515 10.94 9.86 -23.23
C GLU A 515 11.02 8.81 -22.13
N SER A 516 11.21 7.56 -22.53
CA SER A 516 11.53 6.47 -21.62
C SER A 516 12.46 5.48 -22.32
N ALA A 517 13.63 5.24 -21.73
CA ALA A 517 14.61 4.29 -22.22
C ALA A 517 15.29 3.56 -21.07
N THR A 518 15.52 2.26 -21.25
CA THR A 518 16.20 1.42 -20.26
C THR A 518 17.27 0.58 -20.92
N THR A 519 18.36 0.31 -20.19
CA THR A 519 19.35 -0.72 -20.49
C THR A 519 19.36 -1.75 -19.35
N SER A 520 20.35 -2.63 -19.29
CA SER A 520 20.42 -3.64 -18.23
C SER A 520 20.46 -3.03 -16.81
N ASP A 521 21.10 -1.85 -16.65
CA ASP A 521 21.43 -1.23 -15.37
C ASP A 521 21.24 0.30 -15.34
N HIS A 522 20.64 0.87 -16.38
CA HIS A 522 20.34 2.30 -16.46
C HIS A 522 18.89 2.53 -16.86
N SER A 523 18.33 3.60 -16.34
CA SER A 523 17.01 4.11 -16.74
C SER A 523 17.10 5.60 -17.04
N HIS A 524 16.43 6.02 -18.11
CA HIS A 524 16.23 7.42 -18.49
C HIS A 524 14.73 7.65 -18.67
N LEU A 525 14.19 8.63 -17.96
CA LEU A 525 12.78 8.96 -17.99
C LEU A 525 12.63 10.49 -18.05
N VAL A 526 11.79 10.98 -18.96
CA VAL A 526 11.44 12.39 -19.08
C VAL A 526 9.92 12.52 -18.93
N ILE A 527 9.50 13.33 -17.95
CA ILE A 527 8.09 13.66 -17.70
C ILE A 527 7.90 15.16 -17.93
N LYS A 528 6.89 15.52 -18.72
CA LYS A 528 6.45 16.90 -18.92
C LYS A 528 5.10 17.11 -18.25
N TRP A 529 4.99 18.08 -17.36
CA TRP A 529 3.74 18.60 -16.82
C TRP A 529 3.38 19.89 -17.53
N GLN A 530 2.10 20.07 -17.83
CA GLN A 530 1.53 21.26 -18.45
C GLN A 530 0.26 21.65 -17.72
N GLY A 531 -0.03 22.95 -17.64
CA GLY A 531 -1.25 23.44 -17.01
C GLY A 531 -1.11 24.87 -16.50
N PRO A 532 -2.05 25.34 -15.68
CA PRO A 532 -2.04 26.68 -15.12
C PRO A 532 -0.97 26.82 -14.03
N LEU A 533 0.31 26.81 -14.44
CA LEU A 533 1.45 27.06 -13.57
C LEU A 533 1.73 28.55 -13.49
N GLN A 534 2.09 29.06 -12.29
CA GLN A 534 2.31 30.49 -12.08
C GLN A 534 3.53 30.97 -12.85
N GLY A 535 3.32 31.79 -13.89
CA GLY A 535 4.37 32.42 -14.69
C GLY A 535 5.14 31.47 -15.63
N ILE A 536 4.67 30.25 -15.85
CA ILE A 536 5.25 29.27 -16.79
C ILE A 536 4.16 28.43 -17.43
N ASP A 537 4.43 27.78 -18.57
CA ASP A 537 3.48 26.92 -19.28
C ASP A 537 3.77 25.43 -19.02
N HIS A 538 5.00 25.08 -18.73
CA HIS A 538 5.37 23.68 -18.50
C HIS A 538 6.60 23.51 -17.59
N VAL A 539 6.67 22.33 -17.02
CA VAL A 539 7.81 21.76 -16.30
C VAL A 539 8.25 20.49 -16.99
N ILE A 540 9.53 20.32 -17.22
CA ILE A 540 10.13 19.07 -17.69
C ILE A 540 11.04 18.54 -16.58
N ALA A 541 10.82 17.28 -16.18
CA ALA A 541 11.70 16.58 -15.25
C ALA A 541 12.36 15.40 -15.96
N THR A 542 13.69 15.36 -15.90
CA THR A 542 14.49 14.25 -16.40
C THR A 542 15.09 13.48 -15.24
N TYR A 543 14.85 12.19 -15.21
CA TYR A 543 15.39 11.25 -14.22
C TYR A 543 16.33 10.27 -14.92
N LYS A 544 17.58 10.24 -14.53
CA LYS A 544 18.55 9.24 -14.96
C LYS A 544 19.05 8.50 -13.75
N GLN A 545 19.00 7.17 -13.79
CA GLN A 545 19.47 6.38 -12.67
C GLN A 545 20.33 5.19 -13.12
N SER A 546 21.26 4.86 -12.25
CA SER A 546 22.02 3.62 -12.22
C SER A 546 22.08 3.13 -10.76
N PRO A 547 22.50 1.88 -10.48
CA PRO A 547 22.55 1.38 -9.11
C PRO A 547 23.39 2.28 -8.20
N GLY A 548 22.76 2.83 -7.16
CA GLY A 548 23.41 3.74 -6.19
C GLY A 548 23.49 5.20 -6.63
N HIS A 549 23.06 5.56 -7.83
CA HIS A 549 23.20 6.92 -8.32
C HIS A 549 21.99 7.37 -9.12
N ILE A 550 21.53 8.60 -8.86
CA ILE A 550 20.40 9.23 -9.54
C ILE A 550 20.80 10.65 -9.92
N VAL A 551 20.51 11.06 -11.15
CA VAL A 551 20.59 12.44 -11.62
C VAL A 551 19.19 12.93 -11.91
N ILE A 552 18.81 14.04 -11.29
CA ILE A 552 17.53 14.70 -11.51
C ILE A 552 17.80 16.06 -12.14
N THR A 553 17.11 16.35 -13.24
CA THR A 553 17.17 17.65 -13.91
C THR A 553 15.76 18.19 -14.07
N TYR A 554 15.56 19.44 -13.68
CA TYR A 554 14.31 20.18 -13.91
C TYR A 554 14.55 21.32 -14.88
N GLU A 555 13.58 21.50 -15.79
CA GLU A 555 13.53 22.64 -16.72
C GLU A 555 12.12 23.22 -16.65
N VAL A 556 12.04 24.55 -16.65
CA VAL A 556 10.79 25.30 -16.65
C VAL A 556 10.76 26.24 -17.86
N GLY A 557 9.60 26.42 -18.47
CA GLY A 557 9.57 27.22 -19.69
C GLY A 557 8.18 27.64 -20.15
N HIS A 558 8.20 28.38 -21.27
CA HIS A 558 7.00 28.80 -22.00
C HIS A 558 6.93 28.06 -23.34
N ASP A 559 5.73 27.78 -23.80
CA ASP A 559 5.51 27.26 -25.15
C ASP A 559 5.77 28.37 -26.17
N GLN A 560 6.50 28.04 -27.25
CA GLN A 560 6.93 29.02 -28.27
C GLN A 560 5.78 29.80 -28.97
N ALA A 561 4.53 29.37 -28.82
CA ALA A 561 3.38 30.04 -29.37
C ALA A 561 2.87 31.22 -28.53
N ALA A 562 3.34 31.37 -27.30
CA ALA A 562 2.96 32.43 -26.38
C ALA A 562 4.00 33.58 -26.35
N GLU A 563 4.39 34.10 -27.53
CA GLU A 563 5.33 35.22 -27.66
C GLU A 563 4.92 36.51 -26.90
N GLN A 564 3.83 36.50 -26.14
CA GLN A 564 3.30 37.63 -25.38
C GLN A 564 3.47 37.52 -23.86
N SER A 565 3.92 36.41 -23.28
CA SER A 565 4.21 36.36 -21.86
C SER A 565 5.65 36.85 -21.61
N THR A 566 5.76 38.08 -21.18
CA THR A 566 7.04 38.77 -20.88
C THR A 566 7.61 38.41 -19.50
N GLU A 567 7.03 37.45 -18.79
CA GLU A 567 7.53 37.05 -17.48
C GLU A 567 8.82 36.20 -17.62
N GLN A 568 9.96 36.83 -17.34
CA GLN A 568 11.24 36.12 -17.28
C GLN A 568 11.42 35.49 -15.91
N ILE A 569 11.70 34.17 -15.90
CA ILE A 569 12.10 33.46 -14.68
C ILE A 569 13.52 33.89 -14.33
N GLY A 570 13.71 34.40 -13.11
CA GLY A 570 15.01 34.82 -12.61
C GLY A 570 15.87 33.67 -12.12
N GLN A 571 15.26 32.75 -11.39
CA GLN A 571 15.91 31.60 -10.78
C GLN A 571 15.03 30.34 -10.86
N ILE A 572 15.70 29.21 -10.93
CA ILE A 572 15.07 27.89 -10.79
C ILE A 572 15.56 27.24 -9.51
N GLY A 573 14.71 26.45 -8.88
CA GLY A 573 15.01 25.66 -7.68
C GLY A 573 14.58 24.21 -7.80
N ALA A 574 15.12 23.39 -6.92
CA ALA A 574 14.70 22.03 -6.69
C ALA A 574 14.48 21.83 -5.19
N TRP A 575 13.28 21.49 -4.79
CA TRP A 575 13.01 21.06 -3.42
C TRP A 575 13.56 19.67 -3.17
N ILE A 576 14.16 19.49 -2.00
CA ILE A 576 14.81 18.26 -1.55
C ILE A 576 14.27 17.92 -0.16
N PRO A 577 13.44 16.89 -0.02
CA PRO A 577 13.02 16.37 1.27
C PRO A 577 14.17 15.61 1.93
N LEU A 578 14.56 16.02 3.12
CA LEU A 578 15.58 15.36 3.94
C LEU A 578 14.88 14.77 5.17
N PHE A 579 15.03 13.48 5.37
CA PHE A 579 14.50 12.83 6.57
C PHE A 579 15.16 13.45 7.81
N GLN A 580 14.36 13.86 8.79
CA GLN A 580 14.83 14.51 10.00
C GLN A 580 14.69 13.62 11.23
N SER A 581 13.51 13.03 11.46
CA SER A 581 13.26 12.17 12.61
C SER A 581 12.05 11.26 12.40
N ASP A 582 12.10 10.07 12.98
CA ASP A 582 10.96 9.12 13.04
C ASP A 582 10.16 9.20 14.35
N GLY A 583 10.47 10.18 15.21
CA GLY A 583 9.90 10.31 16.55
C GLY A 583 10.79 9.76 17.65
N GLN A 584 11.70 8.83 17.36
CA GLN A 584 12.64 8.24 18.31
C GLN A 584 14.08 8.58 17.97
N GLU A 585 14.46 8.47 16.72
CA GLU A 585 15.81 8.76 16.24
C GLU A 585 15.81 9.90 15.23
N SER A 586 16.86 10.71 15.27
CA SER A 586 17.06 11.82 14.33
C SER A 586 18.23 11.54 13.40
N SER A 587 18.13 12.01 12.17
CA SER A 587 19.25 12.05 11.24
C SER A 587 20.19 13.19 11.54
N VAL A 588 21.41 13.10 11.02
CA VAL A 588 22.36 14.20 10.96
C VAL A 588 22.40 14.73 9.53
N ILE A 589 22.11 16.02 9.38
CA ILE A 589 22.14 16.74 8.09
C ILE A 589 23.30 17.72 8.12
N GLU A 590 24.26 17.52 7.25
CA GLU A 590 25.45 18.36 7.13
C GLU A 590 25.56 18.95 5.72
N THR A 591 26.05 20.18 5.64
CA THR A 591 26.49 20.81 4.38
C THR A 591 27.98 20.98 4.41
N ALA A 592 28.65 20.57 3.38
CA ALA A 592 30.10 20.72 3.25
C ALA A 592 30.46 21.19 1.83
N THR A 593 31.41 22.12 1.74
CA THR A 593 31.95 22.55 0.45
C THR A 593 33.17 21.69 0.09
N GLN A 594 33.06 20.95 -1.03
CA GLN A 594 34.16 20.22 -1.63
C GLN A 594 34.45 20.79 -3.02
N GLU A 595 35.70 21.14 -3.30
CA GLU A 595 36.13 21.65 -4.62
C GLU A 595 35.23 22.78 -5.16
N SER A 596 34.84 23.71 -4.29
CA SER A 596 33.90 24.81 -4.56
C SER A 596 32.44 24.45 -4.83
N THR A 597 32.04 23.18 -4.63
CA THR A 597 30.64 22.74 -4.71
C THR A 597 30.14 22.41 -3.31
N GLU A 598 29.05 23.03 -2.92
CA GLU A 598 28.33 22.68 -1.68
C GLU A 598 27.54 21.39 -1.87
N ALA A 599 27.56 20.49 -0.89
CA ALA A 599 26.81 19.23 -0.93
C ALA A 599 26.11 18.98 0.40
N ILE A 600 24.95 18.30 0.35
CA ILE A 600 24.24 17.82 1.54
C ILE A 600 24.64 16.38 1.79
N THR A 601 24.99 16.06 3.02
CA THR A 601 25.13 14.68 3.51
C THR A 601 24.08 14.43 4.59
N LEU A 602 23.25 13.41 4.39
CA LEU A 602 22.25 12.95 5.33
C LEU A 602 22.69 11.61 5.90
N THR A 603 22.91 11.54 7.21
CA THR A 603 23.31 10.32 7.91
C THR A 603 22.20 9.85 8.86
N TYR A 604 21.79 8.60 8.74
CA TYR A 604 20.81 7.96 9.61
C TYR A 604 21.14 6.48 9.81
N ARG A 605 21.19 6.02 11.06
CA ARG A 605 21.52 4.63 11.42
C ARG A 605 22.81 4.11 10.74
N GLY A 606 23.82 4.95 10.64
CA GLY A 606 25.11 4.61 10.04
C GLY A 606 25.13 4.55 8.50
N GLN A 607 24.02 4.82 7.85
CA GLN A 607 23.94 4.93 6.39
C GLN A 607 23.99 6.39 5.97
N GLN A 608 24.57 6.67 4.82
CA GLN A 608 24.72 8.02 4.30
C GLN A 608 24.14 8.16 2.91
N LEU A 609 23.36 9.21 2.71
CA LEU A 609 22.88 9.68 1.42
C LEU A 609 23.55 11.03 1.15
N ARG A 610 24.05 11.24 -0.07
CA ARG A 610 24.69 12.50 -0.46
C ARG A 610 23.97 13.12 -1.64
N ILE A 611 23.72 14.43 -1.57
CA ILE A 611 23.09 15.21 -2.64
C ILE A 611 24.03 16.31 -3.07
N VAL A 612 24.32 16.37 -4.37
CA VAL A 612 25.32 17.26 -4.96
C VAL A 612 24.69 18.06 -6.10
N PRO A 613 24.64 19.39 -6.01
CA PRO A 613 24.28 20.24 -7.16
C PRO A 613 25.27 20.05 -8.32
N VAL A 614 24.75 19.97 -9.53
CA VAL A 614 25.57 19.86 -10.77
C VAL A 614 25.55 21.15 -11.56
N THR A 615 24.45 21.90 -11.52
CA THR A 615 24.34 23.18 -12.22
C THR A 615 25.32 24.18 -11.62
N PRO A 616 26.15 24.87 -12.44
CA PRO A 616 27.09 25.89 -11.97
C PRO A 616 26.37 27.01 -11.19
N HIS A 617 27.06 27.56 -10.20
CA HIS A 617 26.56 28.65 -9.33
C HIS A 617 25.29 28.28 -8.54
N SER A 618 25.04 27.01 -8.33
CA SER A 618 23.98 26.57 -7.43
C SER A 618 24.32 26.87 -5.98
N MET A 619 23.30 27.24 -5.22
CA MET A 619 23.35 27.40 -3.76
C MET A 619 22.35 26.43 -3.08
N ILE A 620 22.68 25.99 -1.87
CA ILE A 620 21.78 25.25 -1.03
C ILE A 620 21.20 26.17 0.03
N THR A 621 19.89 26.22 0.11
CA THR A 621 19.18 27.01 1.13
C THR A 621 18.30 26.09 1.98
N PHE A 622 17.99 26.50 3.20
CA PHE A 622 17.07 25.82 4.11
C PHE A 622 15.95 26.80 4.49
N PRO A 623 14.91 26.92 3.67
CA PRO A 623 13.81 27.83 3.93
C PRO A 623 13.09 27.52 5.25
N GLN A 624 12.74 28.56 6.01
CA GLN A 624 12.13 28.43 7.33
C GLN A 624 10.76 27.72 7.29
N GLU A 625 10.00 27.95 6.24
CA GLU A 625 8.70 27.32 6.02
C GLU A 625 8.77 25.78 5.91
N ALA A 626 9.95 25.24 5.59
CA ALA A 626 10.20 23.80 5.46
C ALA A 626 11.21 23.27 6.49
N GLU A 627 11.37 23.93 7.63
CA GLU A 627 12.34 23.51 8.65
C GLU A 627 11.93 22.20 9.35
N GLN A 628 10.63 22.02 9.60
CA GLN A 628 10.06 20.80 10.15
C GLN A 628 8.74 20.51 9.44
N VAL A 629 8.76 19.60 8.48
CA VAL A 629 7.60 19.23 7.68
C VAL A 629 7.09 17.86 8.11
N ALA A 630 5.82 17.79 8.46
CA ALA A 630 5.19 16.54 8.85
C ALA A 630 5.02 15.60 7.65
N SER A 631 5.35 14.34 7.83
CA SER A 631 5.05 13.25 6.90
C SER A 631 4.57 12.01 7.66
N ARG A 632 3.94 11.06 6.99
CA ARG A 632 3.53 9.80 7.64
C ARG A 632 4.69 9.05 8.29
N ASN A 633 5.88 9.18 7.74
CA ASN A 633 7.07 8.46 8.19
C ASN A 633 7.90 9.24 9.22
N GLY A 634 7.40 10.37 9.69
CA GLY A 634 8.07 11.24 10.64
C GLY A 634 8.24 12.67 10.14
N LEU A 635 9.29 13.35 10.59
CA LEU A 635 9.59 14.71 10.17
C LEU A 635 10.58 14.73 9.02
N LEU A 636 10.35 15.67 8.12
CA LEU A 636 11.27 16.04 7.04
C LEU A 636 11.78 17.46 7.26
N ARG A 637 12.98 17.75 6.76
CA ARG A 637 13.49 19.09 6.56
C ARG A 637 13.61 19.36 5.08
N GLY A 638 13.03 20.44 4.60
CA GLY A 638 13.20 20.89 3.23
C GLY A 638 14.51 21.62 3.02
N ALA A 639 15.29 21.18 2.04
CA ALA A 639 16.33 21.99 1.44
C ALA A 639 15.88 22.42 0.04
N ARG A 640 16.38 23.54 -0.44
CA ARG A 640 16.18 23.99 -1.83
C ARG A 640 17.54 24.26 -2.46
N ILE A 641 17.81 23.57 -3.57
CA ILE A 641 18.95 23.88 -4.44
C ILE A 641 18.47 24.95 -5.41
N GLU A 642 19.16 26.08 -5.50
CA GLU A 642 18.79 27.24 -6.31
C GLU A 642 19.87 27.53 -7.33
N ALA A 643 19.50 27.89 -8.56
CA ALA A 643 20.44 28.29 -9.61
C ALA A 643 19.83 29.38 -10.49
N PRO A 644 20.65 30.24 -11.13
CA PRO A 644 20.20 31.20 -12.14
C PRO A 644 19.64 30.46 -13.39
N GLY A 645 18.63 31.06 -14.01
CA GLY A 645 18.08 30.57 -15.27
C GLY A 645 16.91 29.61 -15.11
N GLN A 646 16.69 28.76 -16.12
CA GLN A 646 15.49 27.91 -16.27
C GLN A 646 15.76 26.43 -16.13
N ARG A 647 17.00 26.02 -15.83
CA ARG A 647 17.42 24.63 -15.73
C ARG A 647 18.29 24.39 -14.50
N ILE A 648 17.96 23.35 -13.73
CA ILE A 648 18.72 22.92 -12.57
C ILE A 648 18.92 21.41 -12.58
N SER A 649 20.11 20.94 -12.17
CA SER A 649 20.45 19.54 -12.09
C SER A 649 21.21 19.24 -10.80
N PHE A 650 20.94 18.08 -10.22
CA PHE A 650 21.61 17.57 -9.03
C PHE A 650 21.69 16.06 -9.05
N GLU A 651 22.63 15.54 -8.28
CA GLU A 651 22.87 14.11 -8.11
C GLU A 651 22.50 13.65 -6.71
N ILE A 652 21.98 12.42 -6.61
CA ILE A 652 21.75 11.72 -5.35
C ILE A 652 22.57 10.43 -5.36
N TRP A 653 23.46 10.32 -4.39
CA TRP A 653 24.29 9.14 -4.16
C TRP A 653 23.73 8.37 -2.98
N LEU A 654 23.37 7.10 -3.24
CA LEU A 654 22.83 6.17 -2.26
C LEU A 654 23.93 5.19 -1.81
N PRO A 655 23.94 4.77 -0.54
CA PRO A 655 24.92 3.80 -0.03
C PRO A 655 24.83 2.44 -0.70
#